data_b9da31e7e464dd895235cf87bf7d6b90
#
_entry.id   b9da31e7e464dd895235cf87bf7d6b90
#
_cell.length_a   1.000
_cell.length_b   1.000
_cell.length_c   1.000
_cell.angle_alpha   90.00
_cell.angle_beta   90.00
_cell.angle_gamma   90.00
#
_symmetry.space_group_name_H-M   'P 1'
#
loop_
_entity.id
_entity.type
_entity.pdbx_description
1 polymer ?
#
loop_
_entity_poly.entity_id
_entity_poly.type
_entity_poly.pdbx_seq_one_letter_code
_entity_poly.pdbx_strand_id
1 'polypeptide(L)'
;MKKKILIIVIIVLIIAGIGGYFYYKKNQNKPEDTLKEYVSKINEEKYNEMYELLNENSKNKISEEDFVTRNKKIYQGIDMSNMKIEVKNIQKSGKKRIITYTAKMDASGGEITFDNEITLNNEKGYKIDWSSNLIFPELEDTDKVRVSTSKPSRGKILDRNGKELAGEGTASSIGIVPGKLSESKEEDTNKIAELLGITADSINKKLQAGWVTDDSFVPIKTVSANENELKDKLLQIKGVKITSTKIRSYSLGEAASQLTGYVQTITKEELEENEGYTSTSLIGKTGLEQKYEARLKGKNGVEIYIEDKDGKRKKTLIKQDKVDGENIKLTIDSELQQNLYNELKNDEGLFVVMNPATGEVLALVSTPAIDVNKMVLGVTSDEWNEISNNEKTPMLARYSQKYCPGSTFKPITGGIGLSTNSLSAEDTFSYSGLSWQKDASWGTYNITTLTAYNGAKNLKNALIHSDNIYFAQAALKIGSKNMTSGLDKLKFNEDIDFDLNLAKSQYSNNGKIEKETLLADTGYGQGQILVNPVHIASIYSAFYNEGNMIKPYLEFKENASPTILVENAFSKDAANEIKNDLIQVVENPEGTAKDMRINGTTIAGKTGTAELKSSKDEKADTIGWFDCFTVNSENPYLFVGMVEKANNNGGSHYLIPMIKRAISK
;
A
#
# COMPACT_ATOMS: atom_id res chain seq x y z
N MET A 1 22.93 -80.71 44.55
CA MET A 1 21.85 -79.74 44.24
C MET A 1 21.82 -78.51 45.12
N LYS A 2 21.85 -78.65 46.49
CA LYS A 2 21.72 -77.50 47.42
C LYS A 2 22.77 -76.38 47.24
N LYS A 3 24.07 -76.67 46.95
CA LYS A 3 25.12 -75.62 46.71
C LYS A 3 24.92 -74.83 45.40
N LYS A 4 24.38 -75.42 44.32
CA LYS A 4 24.11 -74.73 43.07
C LYS A 4 22.92 -73.78 43.21
N ILE A 5 21.90 -74.13 43.97
CA ILE A 5 20.73 -73.28 44.26
C ILE A 5 21.16 -72.05 45.10
N LEU A 6 22.03 -72.29 46.11
CA LEU A 6 22.54 -71.16 46.92
C LEU A 6 23.32 -70.15 46.13
N ILE A 7 24.14 -70.63 45.18
CA ILE A 7 24.91 -69.70 44.28
C ILE A 7 23.97 -68.89 43.34
N ILE A 8 22.92 -69.56 42.81
CA ILE A 8 21.93 -68.85 41.96
C ILE A 8 21.17 -67.76 42.73
N VAL A 9 20.78 -68.07 43.98
CA VAL A 9 20.09 -67.11 44.86
C VAL A 9 20.98 -65.91 45.18
N ILE A 10 22.26 -66.12 45.43
CA ILE A 10 23.23 -65.02 45.68
C ILE A 10 23.43 -64.17 44.45
N ILE A 11 23.51 -64.79 43.24
CA ILE A 11 23.62 -64.04 41.97
C ILE A 11 22.36 -63.21 41.70
N VAL A 12 21.18 -63.73 41.94
CA VAL A 12 19.91 -63.00 41.77
C VAL A 12 19.82 -61.83 42.77
N LEU A 13 20.26 -62.01 44.02
CA LEU A 13 20.31 -60.90 45.01
C LEU A 13 21.32 -59.84 44.64
N ILE A 14 22.46 -60.21 44.07
CA ILE A 14 23.48 -59.25 43.59
C ILE A 14 22.93 -58.49 42.36
N ILE A 15 22.27 -59.18 41.42
CA ILE A 15 21.65 -58.54 40.25
C ILE A 15 20.51 -57.61 40.68
N ALA A 16 19.67 -58.01 41.62
CA ALA A 16 18.59 -57.20 42.19
C ALA A 16 19.18 -55.99 42.97
N GLY A 17 20.25 -56.18 43.69
CA GLY A 17 20.98 -55.10 44.39
C GLY A 17 21.61 -54.11 43.42
N ILE A 18 22.27 -54.60 42.35
CA ILE A 18 22.84 -53.79 41.28
C ILE A 18 21.72 -53.06 40.50
N GLY A 19 20.65 -53.75 40.14
CA GLY A 19 19.46 -53.19 39.50
C GLY A 19 18.78 -52.13 40.36
N GLY A 20 18.62 -52.39 41.67
CA GLY A 20 18.10 -51.46 42.65
C GLY A 20 19.01 -50.22 42.82
N TYR A 21 20.34 -50.43 42.84
CA TYR A 21 21.34 -49.35 42.90
C TYR A 21 21.30 -48.46 41.61
N PHE A 22 21.22 -49.07 40.44
CA PHE A 22 21.09 -48.32 39.18
C PHE A 22 19.71 -47.62 39.06
N TYR A 23 18.64 -48.26 39.53
CA TYR A 23 17.31 -47.66 39.62
C TYR A 23 17.29 -46.47 40.62
N TYR A 24 17.91 -46.64 41.81
CA TYR A 24 18.06 -45.61 42.79
C TYR A 24 18.96 -44.47 42.28
N LYS A 25 20.07 -44.76 41.59
CA LYS A 25 20.97 -43.77 40.99
C LYS A 25 20.33 -43.07 39.80
N LYS A 26 19.50 -43.75 39.03
CA LYS A 26 18.74 -43.15 37.90
C LYS A 26 17.63 -42.25 38.38
N ASN A 27 17.05 -42.49 39.55
CA ASN A 27 15.99 -41.71 40.17
C ASN A 27 16.50 -40.63 41.17
N GLN A 28 17.82 -40.45 41.33
CA GLN A 28 18.30 -39.31 42.07
C GLN A 28 18.05 -38.04 41.28
N ASN A 29 17.13 -37.18 41.76
CA ASN A 29 16.84 -35.85 41.24
C ASN A 29 18.16 -35.08 41.22
N LYS A 30 18.66 -34.72 40.04
CA LYS A 30 19.85 -33.93 39.89
C LYS A 30 19.51 -32.45 40.07
N PRO A 31 20.43 -31.66 40.67
CA PRO A 31 20.15 -30.22 40.85
C PRO A 31 19.85 -29.49 39.54
N GLU A 32 20.48 -29.93 38.45
CA GLU A 32 20.21 -29.39 37.06
C GLU A 32 18.80 -29.64 36.61
N ASP A 33 18.18 -30.75 37.00
CA ASP A 33 16.82 -31.12 36.58
C ASP A 33 15.79 -30.13 37.17
N THR A 34 16.00 -29.73 38.45
CA THR A 34 15.17 -28.69 39.10
C THR A 34 15.32 -27.32 38.42
N LEU A 35 16.51 -26.94 37.99
CA LEU A 35 16.71 -25.68 37.23
C LEU A 35 16.05 -25.76 35.86
N LYS A 36 16.17 -26.89 35.14
CA LYS A 36 15.50 -27.08 33.86
C LYS A 36 13.99 -27.07 33.99
N GLU A 37 13.45 -27.69 35.03
CA GLU A 37 12.03 -27.67 35.33
C GLU A 37 11.56 -26.22 35.62
N TYR A 38 12.30 -25.47 36.42
CA TYR A 38 12.00 -24.06 36.68
C TYR A 38 11.92 -23.23 35.40
N VAL A 39 12.87 -23.38 34.47
CA VAL A 39 12.88 -22.69 33.19
C VAL A 39 11.75 -23.19 32.27
N SER A 40 11.43 -24.49 32.29
CA SER A 40 10.26 -25.03 31.57
C SER A 40 8.95 -24.38 32.00
N LYS A 41 8.77 -24.20 33.33
CA LYS A 41 7.59 -23.55 33.89
C LYS A 41 7.51 -22.08 33.53
N ILE A 42 8.64 -21.38 33.38
CA ILE A 42 8.67 -20.01 32.85
C ILE A 42 8.16 -19.98 31.40
N ASN A 43 8.70 -20.87 30.53
CA ASN A 43 8.28 -20.94 29.12
C ASN A 43 6.81 -21.38 28.92
N GLU A 44 6.28 -22.16 29.87
CA GLU A 44 4.90 -22.62 29.88
C GLU A 44 3.94 -21.63 30.56
N GLU A 45 4.45 -20.51 31.08
CA GLU A 45 3.73 -19.50 31.88
C GLU A 45 3.04 -20.09 33.14
N LYS A 46 3.56 -21.21 33.66
CA LYS A 46 3.02 -21.93 34.82
C LYS A 46 3.64 -21.45 36.14
N TYR A 47 3.44 -20.20 36.46
CA TYR A 47 4.11 -19.54 37.60
C TYR A 47 3.69 -20.10 38.95
N ASN A 48 2.47 -20.66 39.10
CA ASN A 48 2.03 -21.38 40.30
C ASN A 48 2.85 -22.66 40.50
N GLU A 49 3.05 -23.46 39.45
CA GLU A 49 3.85 -24.69 39.49
C GLU A 49 5.34 -24.34 39.77
N MET A 50 5.80 -23.18 39.30
CA MET A 50 7.15 -22.66 39.56
C MET A 50 7.35 -22.31 41.06
N TYR A 51 6.32 -21.78 41.74
CA TYR A 51 6.33 -21.51 43.17
C TYR A 51 6.51 -22.79 43.99
N GLU A 52 5.95 -23.91 43.56
CA GLU A 52 6.09 -25.20 44.24
C GLU A 52 7.55 -25.74 44.26
N LEU A 53 8.41 -25.25 43.39
CA LEU A 53 9.87 -25.58 43.38
C LEU A 53 10.67 -24.83 44.42
N LEU A 54 10.11 -23.82 45.08
CA LEU A 54 10.79 -23.01 46.10
C LEU A 54 10.97 -23.75 47.42
N ASN A 55 12.05 -23.40 48.17
CA ASN A 55 12.26 -23.87 49.53
C ASN A 55 11.37 -23.07 50.52
N GLU A 56 11.20 -23.61 51.74
CA GLU A 56 10.38 -23.00 52.78
C GLU A 56 10.83 -21.60 53.16
N ASN A 57 12.13 -21.33 53.14
CA ASN A 57 12.68 -20.01 53.47
C ASN A 57 12.23 -18.95 52.41
N SER A 58 12.18 -19.30 51.17
CA SER A 58 11.68 -18.44 50.08
C SER A 58 10.17 -18.23 50.17
N LYS A 59 9.41 -19.31 50.44
CA LYS A 59 7.95 -19.24 50.62
C LYS A 59 7.53 -18.37 51.82
N ASN A 60 8.39 -18.29 52.86
CA ASN A 60 8.16 -17.41 53.99
C ASN A 60 8.45 -15.91 53.68
N LYS A 61 9.24 -15.61 52.63
CA LYS A 61 9.59 -14.23 52.22
C LYS A 61 8.65 -13.64 51.20
N ILE A 62 8.06 -14.45 50.35
CA ILE A 62 7.14 -14.00 49.31
C ILE A 62 5.92 -14.93 49.23
N SER A 63 4.73 -14.33 49.21
CA SER A 63 3.49 -15.10 49.03
C SER A 63 3.43 -15.70 47.62
N GLU A 64 2.60 -16.76 47.42
CA GLU A 64 2.39 -17.33 46.11
C GLU A 64 1.80 -16.29 45.13
N GLU A 65 0.83 -15.50 45.61
CA GLU A 65 0.19 -14.45 44.81
C GLU A 65 1.18 -13.38 44.33
N ASP A 66 2.05 -12.89 45.22
CA ASP A 66 3.08 -11.89 44.89
C ASP A 66 4.13 -12.46 43.93
N PHE A 67 4.57 -13.71 44.17
CA PHE A 67 5.53 -14.41 43.33
C PHE A 67 4.97 -14.57 41.87
N VAL A 68 3.77 -15.11 41.76
CA VAL A 68 3.09 -15.31 40.48
C VAL A 68 2.88 -13.98 39.77
N THR A 69 2.34 -12.99 40.48
CA THR A 69 2.09 -11.66 39.91
C THR A 69 3.35 -11.00 39.42
N ARG A 70 4.45 -11.07 40.21
CA ARG A 70 5.71 -10.45 39.86
C ARG A 70 6.35 -11.11 38.64
N ASN A 71 6.49 -12.44 38.63
CA ASN A 71 7.06 -13.15 37.47
C ASN A 71 6.24 -12.94 36.22
N LYS A 72 4.91 -13.09 36.30
CA LYS A 72 3.99 -12.87 35.18
C LYS A 72 4.11 -11.47 34.61
N LYS A 73 4.05 -10.42 35.45
CA LYS A 73 4.16 -9.03 34.97
C LYS A 73 5.48 -8.73 34.30
N ILE A 74 6.60 -9.32 34.79
CA ILE A 74 7.92 -9.08 34.19
C ILE A 74 8.04 -9.82 32.87
N TYR A 75 7.84 -11.15 32.84
CA TYR A 75 8.06 -11.95 31.64
C TYR A 75 7.07 -11.60 30.52
N GLN A 76 5.78 -11.45 30.84
CA GLN A 76 4.79 -11.02 29.85
C GLN A 76 5.00 -9.54 29.44
N GLY A 77 5.43 -8.68 30.38
CA GLY A 77 5.66 -7.25 30.10
C GLY A 77 6.80 -6.98 29.11
N ILE A 78 7.73 -7.94 28.98
CA ILE A 78 8.84 -7.88 28.01
C ILE A 78 8.62 -8.77 26.78
N ASP A 79 7.44 -9.40 26.62
CA ASP A 79 7.11 -10.40 25.59
C ASP A 79 8.14 -11.56 25.54
N MET A 80 8.50 -12.09 26.72
CA MET A 80 9.50 -13.13 26.85
C MET A 80 9.04 -14.44 26.19
N SER A 81 9.94 -15.07 25.45
CA SER A 81 9.75 -16.41 24.88
C SER A 81 11.09 -17.16 24.78
N ASN A 82 11.00 -18.49 24.55
CA ASN A 82 12.15 -19.34 24.22
C ASN A 82 13.34 -19.24 25.21
N MET A 83 13.06 -19.13 26.51
CA MET A 83 14.13 -19.12 27.51
C MET A 83 14.91 -20.44 27.51
N LYS A 84 16.22 -20.36 27.35
CA LYS A 84 17.16 -21.48 27.37
C LYS A 84 18.27 -21.21 28.37
N ILE A 85 18.80 -22.30 28.94
CA ILE A 85 19.93 -22.20 29.87
C ILE A 85 21.06 -23.13 29.46
N GLU A 86 22.27 -22.68 29.72
CA GLU A 86 23.50 -23.46 29.63
C GLU A 86 24.20 -23.48 31.00
N VAL A 87 24.24 -24.66 31.60
CA VAL A 87 24.91 -24.83 32.92
C VAL A 87 26.44 -24.77 32.74
N LYS A 88 27.08 -23.85 33.42
CA LYS A 88 28.55 -23.65 33.38
C LYS A 88 29.27 -24.43 34.45
N ASN A 89 28.77 -24.37 35.70
CA ASN A 89 29.42 -25.00 36.85
C ASN A 89 28.38 -25.38 37.91
N ILE A 90 28.69 -26.44 38.67
CA ILE A 90 27.91 -26.87 39.84
C ILE A 90 28.87 -27.06 41.03
N GLN A 91 28.75 -26.18 42.02
CA GLN A 91 29.53 -26.22 43.25
C GLN A 91 28.70 -26.85 44.37
N LYS A 92 29.33 -27.75 45.15
CA LYS A 92 28.76 -28.38 46.35
C LYS A 92 29.19 -27.65 47.60
N SER A 93 28.23 -27.17 48.39
CA SER A 93 28.47 -26.54 49.69
C SER A 93 27.53 -27.16 50.74
N GLY A 94 27.98 -28.23 51.43
CA GLY A 94 27.15 -28.98 52.34
C GLY A 94 25.92 -29.60 51.68
N LYS A 95 24.71 -29.23 52.17
CA LYS A 95 23.42 -29.61 51.57
C LYS A 95 23.01 -28.73 50.40
N LYS A 96 23.72 -27.62 50.14
CA LYS A 96 23.44 -26.70 49.06
C LYS A 96 24.16 -27.12 47.78
N ARG A 97 23.54 -26.79 46.64
CA ARG A 97 24.16 -26.78 45.29
C ARG A 97 24.02 -25.40 44.74
N ILE A 98 25.13 -24.87 44.28
CA ILE A 98 25.17 -23.58 43.59
C ILE A 98 25.45 -23.86 42.13
N ILE A 99 24.51 -23.50 41.24
CA ILE A 99 24.63 -23.68 39.79
C ILE A 99 24.83 -22.31 39.15
N THR A 100 25.96 -22.15 38.50
CA THR A 100 26.22 -20.99 37.63
C THR A 100 25.80 -21.38 36.20
N TYR A 101 25.01 -20.52 35.56
CA TYR A 101 24.47 -20.77 34.24
C TYR A 101 24.36 -19.49 33.41
N THR A 102 24.36 -19.64 32.10
CA THR A 102 23.95 -18.57 31.18
C THR A 102 22.50 -18.79 30.79
N ALA A 103 21.68 -17.76 30.91
CA ALA A 103 20.32 -17.72 30.38
C ALA A 103 20.28 -16.88 29.10
N LYS A 104 19.47 -17.34 28.14
CA LYS A 104 19.13 -16.65 26.89
C LYS A 104 17.64 -16.71 26.72
N MET A 105 17.03 -15.60 26.31
CA MET A 105 15.60 -15.53 26.03
C MET A 105 15.34 -14.52 24.94
N ASP A 106 14.30 -14.74 24.14
CA ASP A 106 13.77 -13.75 23.22
C ASP A 106 12.88 -12.78 24.00
N ALA A 107 12.96 -11.50 23.69
CA ALA A 107 12.14 -10.43 24.28
C ALA A 107 11.84 -9.35 23.24
N SER A 108 10.93 -8.42 23.57
CA SER A 108 10.75 -7.21 22.79
C SER A 108 12.10 -6.51 22.60
N GLY A 109 12.51 -6.30 21.34
CA GLY A 109 13.80 -5.68 21.02
C GLY A 109 14.97 -6.64 20.83
N GLY A 110 14.79 -7.97 20.95
CA GLY A 110 15.78 -8.99 20.61
C GLY A 110 16.13 -9.96 21.73
N GLU A 111 17.26 -10.65 21.60
CA GLU A 111 17.72 -11.66 22.55
C GLU A 111 18.37 -11.01 23.80
N ILE A 112 17.87 -11.32 24.98
CA ILE A 112 18.51 -10.99 26.26
C ILE A 112 19.34 -12.17 26.69
N THR A 113 20.64 -11.94 26.95
CA THR A 113 21.58 -12.96 27.48
C THR A 113 22.23 -12.46 28.75
N PHE A 114 22.25 -13.29 29.79
CA PHE A 114 22.93 -12.98 31.03
C PHE A 114 23.44 -14.23 31.74
N ASP A 115 24.50 -14.08 32.53
CA ASP A 115 24.98 -15.09 33.47
C ASP A 115 24.27 -14.92 34.81
N ASN A 116 23.87 -16.03 35.43
CA ASN A 116 23.23 -16.02 36.75
C ASN A 116 23.67 -17.21 37.59
N GLU A 117 23.33 -17.15 38.86
CA GLU A 117 23.59 -18.20 39.83
C GLU A 117 22.30 -18.54 40.58
N ILE A 118 22.01 -19.85 40.73
CA ILE A 118 20.91 -20.35 41.52
C ILE A 118 21.39 -21.26 42.63
N THR A 119 20.89 -21.03 43.84
CA THR A 119 21.16 -21.88 45.00
C THR A 119 20.00 -22.86 45.21
N LEU A 120 20.31 -24.15 45.30
CA LEU A 120 19.38 -25.23 45.56
C LEU A 120 19.67 -25.91 46.88
N ASN A 121 18.67 -26.08 47.76
CA ASN A 121 18.75 -26.82 49.00
C ASN A 121 18.23 -28.24 48.81
N ASN A 122 18.94 -29.25 49.36
CA ASN A 122 18.44 -30.63 49.34
C ASN A 122 17.54 -30.90 50.55
N GLU A 123 16.22 -30.86 50.36
CA GLU A 123 15.15 -31.03 51.34
C GLU A 123 14.17 -32.16 50.92
N LYS A 124 14.63 -33.43 50.82
CA LYS A 124 13.88 -34.53 50.18
C LYS A 124 13.68 -34.34 48.68
N GLY A 125 14.65 -33.72 48.00
CA GLY A 125 14.70 -33.22 46.63
C GLY A 125 15.30 -31.83 46.63
N TYR A 126 15.75 -31.35 45.46
CA TYR A 126 16.32 -30.02 45.36
C TYR A 126 15.20 -28.97 45.28
N LYS A 127 15.26 -27.96 46.17
CA LYS A 127 14.37 -26.81 46.27
C LYS A 127 15.15 -25.52 46.08
N ILE A 128 14.54 -24.53 45.41
CA ILE A 128 15.17 -23.29 45.01
C ILE A 128 15.15 -22.28 46.17
N ASP A 129 16.31 -21.72 46.49
CA ASP A 129 16.44 -20.54 47.37
C ASP A 129 16.25 -19.30 46.48
N TRP A 130 15.01 -18.81 46.39
CA TRP A 130 14.58 -17.82 45.41
C TRP A 130 14.68 -16.39 45.96
N SER A 131 15.06 -15.49 45.06
CA SER A 131 14.91 -14.03 45.16
C SER A 131 14.77 -13.41 43.79
N SER A 132 14.37 -12.14 43.69
CA SER A 132 14.11 -11.45 42.43
C SER A 132 15.31 -11.45 41.46
N ASN A 133 16.51 -11.60 41.94
CA ASN A 133 17.73 -11.71 41.12
C ASN A 133 17.76 -12.98 40.23
N LEU A 134 16.89 -13.99 40.50
CA LEU A 134 16.73 -15.13 39.61
C LEU A 134 15.96 -14.79 38.31
N ILE A 135 15.21 -13.69 38.30
CA ILE A 135 14.59 -13.16 37.09
C ILE A 135 15.67 -12.46 36.25
N PHE A 136 16.39 -11.50 36.86
CA PHE A 136 17.58 -10.85 36.30
C PHE A 136 18.61 -10.59 37.40
N PRO A 137 19.90 -10.76 37.15
CA PRO A 137 20.95 -10.75 38.20
C PRO A 137 20.95 -9.50 39.11
N GLU A 138 20.68 -8.31 38.52
CA GLU A 138 20.68 -7.06 39.27
C GLU A 138 19.29 -6.60 39.76
N LEU A 139 18.26 -7.44 39.62
CA LEU A 139 16.89 -7.11 40.02
C LEU A 139 16.68 -7.37 41.49
N GLU A 140 16.42 -6.34 42.29
CA GLU A 140 16.01 -6.43 43.69
C GLU A 140 14.47 -6.47 43.84
N ASP A 141 13.99 -6.82 45.06
CA ASP A 141 12.54 -7.04 45.29
C ASP A 141 11.70 -5.79 45.07
N THR A 142 12.27 -4.60 45.29
CA THR A 142 11.58 -3.31 45.06
C THR A 142 11.73 -2.74 43.65
N ASP A 143 12.63 -3.30 42.87
CA ASP A 143 12.90 -2.83 41.51
C ASP A 143 11.80 -3.21 40.51
N LYS A 144 11.76 -2.48 39.42
CA LYS A 144 10.80 -2.69 38.35
C LYS A 144 11.53 -2.92 37.03
N VAL A 145 11.03 -3.82 36.22
CA VAL A 145 11.44 -3.95 34.81
C VAL A 145 10.54 -3.04 33.97
N ARG A 146 11.17 -2.18 33.19
CA ARG A 146 10.49 -1.21 32.32
C ARG A 146 10.79 -1.48 30.85
N VAL A 147 9.76 -1.30 30.02
CA VAL A 147 9.90 -1.27 28.56
C VAL A 147 9.64 0.15 28.09
N SER A 148 10.58 0.72 27.38
CA SER A 148 10.46 2.03 26.73
C SER A 148 10.52 1.83 25.22
N THR A 149 9.50 2.30 24.54
CA THR A 149 9.43 2.25 23.06
C THR A 149 9.62 3.64 22.48
N SER A 150 10.55 3.78 21.52
CA SER A 150 10.74 4.98 20.73
C SER A 150 10.16 4.78 19.33
N LYS A 151 9.23 5.66 18.93
CA LYS A 151 8.58 5.57 17.61
C LYS A 151 9.50 6.10 16.51
N PRO A 152 9.59 5.43 15.36
CA PRO A 152 10.27 5.95 14.19
C PRO A 152 9.48 7.09 13.55
N SER A 153 10.17 7.93 12.79
CA SER A 153 9.52 8.83 11.85
C SER A 153 9.11 8.04 10.61
N ARG A 154 7.88 8.22 10.12
CA ARG A 154 7.45 7.63 8.85
C ARG A 154 8.19 8.30 7.70
N GLY A 155 8.71 7.51 6.76
CA GLY A 155 9.39 8.00 5.56
C GLY A 155 8.50 8.92 4.73
N LYS A 156 9.12 9.83 3.99
CA LYS A 156 8.44 10.78 3.11
C LYS A 156 8.19 10.17 1.75
N ILE A 157 7.13 10.62 1.06
CA ILE A 157 6.96 10.43 -0.38
C ILE A 157 7.30 11.76 -1.04
N LEU A 158 8.26 11.74 -1.94
CA LEU A 158 8.82 12.94 -2.59
C LEU A 158 8.54 12.88 -4.09
N ASP A 159 8.37 14.06 -4.70
CA ASP A 159 8.36 14.19 -6.15
C ASP A 159 9.77 14.07 -6.75
N ARG A 160 9.90 14.15 -8.08
CA ARG A 160 11.18 14.06 -8.78
C ARG A 160 12.18 15.17 -8.40
N ASN A 161 11.70 16.29 -7.90
CA ASN A 161 12.48 17.45 -7.50
C ASN A 161 12.80 17.48 -5.99
N GLY A 162 12.31 16.46 -5.24
CA GLY A 162 12.49 16.34 -3.80
C GLY A 162 11.45 17.12 -2.97
N LYS A 163 10.39 17.65 -3.60
CA LYS A 163 9.26 18.26 -2.86
C LYS A 163 8.44 17.17 -2.18
N GLU A 164 7.99 17.42 -0.95
CA GLU A 164 7.16 16.46 -0.22
C GLU A 164 5.76 16.37 -0.81
N LEU A 165 5.38 15.19 -1.26
CA LEU A 165 4.00 14.82 -1.59
C LEU A 165 3.26 14.32 -0.36
N ALA A 166 3.96 13.55 0.49
CA ALA A 166 3.49 13.11 1.79
C ALA A 166 4.64 13.18 2.81
N GLY A 167 4.40 13.83 3.95
CA GLY A 167 5.40 14.06 4.98
C GLY A 167 4.79 14.33 6.34
N GLU A 168 5.61 14.84 7.27
CA GLU A 168 5.14 15.27 8.57
C GLU A 168 4.55 16.69 8.48
N GLY A 169 3.33 16.85 8.95
CA GLY A 169 2.67 18.13 9.09
C GLY A 169 2.22 18.36 10.54
N THR A 170 1.53 19.47 10.75
CA THR A 170 0.97 19.83 12.05
C THR A 170 -0.54 20.05 11.97
N ALA A 171 -1.23 19.67 13.05
CA ALA A 171 -2.65 19.90 13.23
C ALA A 171 -2.94 20.39 14.67
N SER A 172 -4.15 20.79 14.91
CA SER A 172 -4.62 21.24 16.22
C SER A 172 -5.35 20.10 16.94
N SER A 173 -4.81 19.64 18.06
CA SER A 173 -5.50 18.70 18.95
C SER A 173 -6.40 19.47 19.90
N ILE A 174 -7.70 19.35 19.71
CA ILE A 174 -8.72 19.91 20.59
C ILE A 174 -8.92 18.95 21.75
N GLY A 175 -8.75 19.42 22.96
CA GLY A 175 -8.95 18.61 24.16
C GLY A 175 -9.64 19.36 25.27
N ILE A 176 -10.02 18.63 26.30
CA ILE A 176 -10.72 19.14 27.50
C ILE A 176 -9.82 18.88 28.72
N VAL A 177 -9.77 19.87 29.62
CA VAL A 177 -9.22 19.73 30.97
C VAL A 177 -10.43 19.67 31.92
N PRO A 178 -10.80 18.47 32.48
CA PRO A 178 -12.07 18.24 33.14
C PRO A 178 -12.35 19.16 34.32
N GLY A 179 -11.33 19.47 35.12
CA GLY A 179 -11.43 20.35 36.28
C GLY A 179 -11.61 21.84 35.95
N LYS A 180 -11.47 22.21 34.65
CA LYS A 180 -11.63 23.58 34.16
C LYS A 180 -12.94 23.83 33.42
N LEU A 181 -13.79 22.79 33.23
CA LEU A 181 -15.16 22.97 32.71
C LEU A 181 -15.97 23.86 33.63
N SER A 182 -17.02 24.49 33.09
CA SER A 182 -17.98 25.26 33.91
C SER A 182 -18.77 24.36 34.87
N GLU A 183 -19.60 24.95 35.73
CA GLU A 183 -20.53 24.19 36.56
C GLU A 183 -21.56 23.42 35.72
N SER A 184 -21.89 23.92 34.53
CA SER A 184 -22.74 23.27 33.52
C SER A 184 -21.96 22.37 32.57
N LYS A 185 -21.21 21.37 33.09
CA LYS A 185 -20.34 20.46 32.30
C LYS A 185 -21.05 19.83 31.11
N GLU A 186 -22.30 19.47 31.25
CA GLU A 186 -23.11 18.86 30.18
C GLU A 186 -23.37 19.87 29.04
N GLU A 187 -23.65 21.12 29.34
CA GLU A 187 -23.85 22.18 28.35
C GLU A 187 -22.54 22.47 27.60
N ASP A 188 -21.40 22.57 28.30
CA ASP A 188 -20.07 22.72 27.70
C ASP A 188 -19.75 21.57 26.75
N THR A 189 -20.00 20.33 27.21
CA THR A 189 -19.75 19.12 26.41
C THR A 189 -20.64 19.08 25.16
N ASN A 190 -21.90 19.44 25.26
CA ASN A 190 -22.82 19.50 24.12
C ASN A 190 -22.40 20.55 23.10
N LYS A 191 -21.96 21.75 23.53
CA LYS A 191 -21.44 22.80 22.64
C LYS A 191 -20.17 22.35 21.92
N ILE A 192 -19.26 21.70 22.66
CA ILE A 192 -18.02 21.15 22.04
C ILE A 192 -18.39 20.07 21.02
N ALA A 193 -19.31 19.18 21.33
CA ALA A 193 -19.76 18.12 20.44
C ALA A 193 -20.37 18.67 19.15
N GLU A 194 -21.24 19.68 19.25
CA GLU A 194 -21.85 20.38 18.10
C GLU A 194 -20.76 21.01 17.20
N LEU A 195 -19.85 21.80 17.79
CA LEU A 195 -18.79 22.47 17.04
C LEU A 195 -17.82 21.49 16.35
N LEU A 196 -17.58 20.34 16.97
CA LEU A 196 -16.67 19.33 16.43
C LEU A 196 -17.35 18.30 15.51
N GLY A 197 -18.68 18.35 15.36
CA GLY A 197 -19.46 17.38 14.59
C GLY A 197 -19.33 15.95 15.13
N ILE A 198 -19.36 15.78 16.47
CA ILE A 198 -19.28 14.49 17.14
C ILE A 198 -20.37 14.40 18.22
N THR A 199 -20.58 13.21 18.80
CA THR A 199 -21.57 13.04 19.86
C THR A 199 -21.01 13.42 21.25
N ALA A 200 -21.83 14.04 22.10
CA ALA A 200 -21.46 14.31 23.49
C ALA A 200 -21.11 13.02 24.27
N ASP A 201 -21.78 11.91 23.93
CA ASP A 201 -21.48 10.58 24.51
C ASP A 201 -20.05 10.14 24.22
N SER A 202 -19.55 10.37 23.01
CA SER A 202 -18.15 10.07 22.64
C SER A 202 -17.15 10.87 23.47
N ILE A 203 -17.46 12.13 23.79
CA ILE A 203 -16.65 12.98 24.66
C ILE A 203 -16.68 12.43 26.10
N ASN A 204 -17.89 12.18 26.63
CA ASN A 204 -18.07 11.68 27.99
C ASN A 204 -17.34 10.35 28.22
N LYS A 205 -17.37 9.44 27.24
CA LYS A 205 -16.64 8.17 27.31
C LYS A 205 -15.12 8.39 27.44
N LYS A 206 -14.57 9.38 26.73
CA LYS A 206 -13.13 9.72 26.84
C LYS A 206 -12.82 10.35 28.20
N LEU A 207 -13.69 11.20 28.73
CA LEU A 207 -13.51 11.85 30.04
C LEU A 207 -13.61 10.86 31.22
N GLN A 208 -14.30 9.73 31.05
CA GLN A 208 -14.45 8.66 32.05
C GLN A 208 -13.32 7.63 32.03
N ALA A 209 -12.31 7.76 31.15
CA ALA A 209 -11.19 6.82 31.09
C ALA A 209 -10.39 6.83 32.41
N GLY A 210 -9.95 5.65 32.86
CA GLY A 210 -9.35 5.46 34.20
C GLY A 210 -8.04 6.22 34.48
N TRP A 211 -7.41 6.81 33.46
CA TRP A 211 -6.23 7.66 33.61
C TRP A 211 -6.55 9.16 33.74
N VAL A 212 -7.82 9.56 33.53
CA VAL A 212 -8.24 10.95 33.50
C VAL A 212 -8.39 11.48 34.93
N THR A 213 -7.77 12.63 35.16
CA THR A 213 -7.87 13.44 36.38
C THR A 213 -8.37 14.84 36.02
N ASP A 214 -8.70 15.64 36.99
CA ASP A 214 -9.16 17.03 36.79
C ASP A 214 -8.17 17.90 36.02
N ASP A 215 -6.88 17.65 36.15
CA ASP A 215 -5.80 18.39 35.45
C ASP A 215 -5.35 17.75 34.14
N SER A 216 -5.90 16.58 33.79
CA SER A 216 -5.51 15.86 32.56
C SER A 216 -5.96 16.63 31.34
N PHE A 217 -5.08 16.73 30.31
CA PHE A 217 -5.50 17.09 28.96
C PHE A 217 -6.05 15.85 28.28
N VAL A 218 -7.38 15.84 28.03
CA VAL A 218 -8.06 14.74 27.36
C VAL A 218 -8.29 15.10 25.90
N PRO A 219 -7.53 14.53 24.93
CA PRO A 219 -7.70 14.84 23.51
C PRO A 219 -9.04 14.32 22.99
N ILE A 220 -9.81 15.19 22.39
CA ILE A 220 -11.17 14.89 21.89
C ILE A 220 -11.14 14.65 20.38
N LYS A 221 -10.70 15.65 19.59
CA LYS A 221 -10.60 15.56 18.13
C LYS A 221 -9.41 16.35 17.63
N THR A 222 -8.79 15.88 16.54
CA THR A 222 -7.78 16.63 15.82
C THR A 222 -8.44 17.34 14.63
N VAL A 223 -8.13 18.60 14.44
CA VAL A 223 -8.64 19.42 13.33
C VAL A 223 -7.48 20.08 12.59
N SER A 224 -7.72 20.57 11.36
CA SER A 224 -6.70 21.28 10.60
C SER A 224 -6.12 22.46 11.39
N ALA A 225 -4.81 22.69 11.25
CA ALA A 225 -4.17 23.85 11.85
C ALA A 225 -4.76 25.19 11.36
N ASN A 226 -5.39 25.19 10.19
CA ASN A 226 -5.96 26.36 9.54
C ASN A 226 -7.42 26.67 9.93
N GLU A 227 -8.08 25.82 10.74
CA GLU A 227 -9.46 26.00 11.23
C GLU A 227 -9.56 27.09 12.32
N ASN A 228 -9.14 28.33 12.01
CA ASN A 228 -9.05 29.40 12.99
C ASN A 228 -10.39 29.78 13.59
N GLU A 229 -11.44 29.94 12.78
CA GLU A 229 -12.78 30.29 13.25
C GLU A 229 -13.35 29.23 14.21
N LEU A 230 -13.19 27.95 13.90
CA LEU A 230 -13.59 26.85 14.77
C LEU A 230 -12.82 26.88 16.10
N LYS A 231 -11.51 27.07 16.03
CA LYS A 231 -10.64 27.16 17.22
C LYS A 231 -11.02 28.32 18.12
N ASP A 232 -11.30 29.48 17.54
CA ASP A 232 -11.73 30.67 18.29
C ASP A 232 -13.07 30.42 19.01
N LYS A 233 -14.05 29.80 18.36
CA LYS A 233 -15.33 29.42 18.97
C LYS A 233 -15.12 28.41 20.11
N LEU A 234 -14.28 27.41 19.92
CA LEU A 234 -13.99 26.38 20.94
C LEU A 234 -13.29 26.98 22.16
N LEU A 235 -12.38 27.93 21.98
CA LEU A 235 -11.65 28.58 23.09
C LEU A 235 -12.54 29.49 23.96
N GLN A 236 -13.76 29.83 23.53
CA GLN A 236 -14.74 30.52 24.37
C GLN A 236 -15.37 29.59 25.43
N ILE A 237 -15.24 28.26 25.26
CA ILE A 237 -15.80 27.27 26.19
C ILE A 237 -14.74 26.98 27.26
N LYS A 238 -15.12 27.13 28.53
CA LYS A 238 -14.23 26.84 29.66
C LYS A 238 -13.77 25.38 29.62
N GLY A 239 -12.52 25.15 29.98
CA GLY A 239 -11.94 23.80 30.00
C GLY A 239 -11.41 23.30 28.64
N VAL A 240 -11.76 23.96 27.54
CA VAL A 240 -11.15 23.63 26.25
C VAL A 240 -9.69 24.10 26.22
N LYS A 241 -8.82 23.21 25.75
CA LYS A 241 -7.41 23.49 25.49
C LYS A 241 -7.03 22.97 24.12
N ILE A 242 -6.28 23.78 23.37
CA ILE A 242 -5.78 23.40 22.03
C ILE A 242 -4.27 23.27 22.10
N THR A 243 -3.75 22.16 21.57
CA THR A 243 -2.32 21.89 21.48
C THR A 243 -1.95 21.54 20.04
N SER A 244 -0.71 21.82 19.64
CA SER A 244 -0.19 21.35 18.35
C SER A 244 0.11 19.84 18.43
N THR A 245 -0.22 19.11 17.37
CA THR A 245 0.11 17.69 17.23
C THR A 245 0.67 17.42 15.84
N LYS A 246 1.57 16.44 15.74
CA LYS A 246 2.12 15.98 14.47
C LYS A 246 1.11 15.04 13.80
N ILE A 247 0.97 15.19 12.49
CA ILE A 247 0.13 14.33 11.63
C ILE A 247 0.89 13.97 10.37
N ARG A 248 0.40 12.99 9.62
CA ARG A 248 0.76 12.81 8.22
C ARG A 248 0.03 13.87 7.39
N SER A 249 0.73 14.52 6.47
CA SER A 249 0.20 15.60 5.63
C SER A 249 0.54 15.37 4.17
N TYR A 250 -0.36 15.76 3.28
CA TYR A 250 -0.28 15.58 1.83
C TYR A 250 -0.36 16.93 1.15
N SER A 251 0.74 17.39 0.56
CA SER A 251 0.88 18.74 0.02
C SER A 251 -0.04 19.03 -1.16
N LEU A 252 -0.34 18.04 -1.99
CA LEU A 252 -1.22 18.17 -3.15
C LEU A 252 -2.70 17.86 -2.82
N GLY A 253 -3.00 17.36 -1.60
CA GLY A 253 -4.38 17.04 -1.19
C GLY A 253 -5.13 16.20 -2.22
N GLU A 254 -6.21 16.76 -2.77
CA GLU A 254 -7.06 16.10 -3.77
C GLU A 254 -6.29 15.76 -5.06
N ALA A 255 -5.34 16.61 -5.50
CA ALA A 255 -4.69 16.45 -6.79
C ALA A 255 -3.81 15.20 -6.91
N ALA A 256 -3.46 14.56 -5.78
CA ALA A 256 -2.70 13.31 -5.77
C ALA A 256 -3.32 12.25 -4.86
N SER A 257 -4.59 12.38 -4.50
CA SER A 257 -5.23 11.55 -3.47
C SER A 257 -5.21 10.05 -3.76
N GLN A 258 -5.55 9.65 -4.98
CA GLN A 258 -5.53 8.24 -5.38
C GLN A 258 -4.10 7.73 -5.59
N LEU A 259 -3.15 8.61 -5.91
CA LEU A 259 -1.73 8.27 -6.09
C LEU A 259 -1.05 8.05 -4.73
N THR A 260 -1.05 9.06 -3.88
CA THR A 260 -0.41 8.95 -2.57
C THR A 260 -1.18 8.00 -1.65
N GLY A 261 -2.50 8.01 -1.75
CA GLY A 261 -3.34 7.40 -0.74
C GLY A 261 -3.25 8.18 0.58
N TYR A 262 -3.59 7.53 1.68
CA TYR A 262 -3.57 8.12 3.01
C TYR A 262 -3.30 7.09 4.10
N VAL A 263 -2.92 7.55 5.28
CA VAL A 263 -2.78 6.73 6.49
C VAL A 263 -3.94 6.99 7.45
N GLN A 264 -4.29 5.95 8.21
CA GLN A 264 -5.19 6.05 9.37
C GLN A 264 -4.70 5.17 10.51
N THR A 265 -5.26 5.35 11.70
CA THR A 265 -5.02 4.44 12.81
C THR A 265 -5.44 3.03 12.41
N ILE A 266 -4.59 2.07 12.73
CA ILE A 266 -4.82 0.65 12.47
C ILE A 266 -6.10 0.17 13.17
N THR A 267 -6.92 -0.63 12.48
CA THR A 267 -8.11 -1.25 13.09
C THR A 267 -7.71 -2.48 13.92
N LYS A 268 -8.65 -3.02 14.68
CA LYS A 268 -8.40 -4.22 15.47
C LYS A 268 -8.08 -5.42 14.59
N GLU A 269 -8.80 -5.58 13.49
CA GLU A 269 -8.63 -6.67 12.52
C GLU A 269 -7.25 -6.55 11.84
N GLU A 270 -6.88 -5.36 11.38
CA GLU A 270 -5.56 -5.13 10.79
C GLU A 270 -4.42 -5.36 11.79
N LEU A 271 -4.64 -5.07 13.08
CA LEU A 271 -3.64 -5.28 14.13
C LEU A 271 -3.38 -6.78 14.37
N GLU A 272 -4.41 -7.61 14.23
CA GLU A 272 -4.30 -9.07 14.34
C GLU A 272 -3.51 -9.68 13.15
N GLU A 273 -3.53 -9.03 11.98
CA GLU A 273 -2.88 -9.48 10.75
C GLU A 273 -1.46 -8.88 10.56
N ASN A 274 -1.10 -7.84 11.30
CA ASN A 274 0.13 -7.10 11.07
C ASN A 274 1.00 -7.04 12.34
N GLU A 275 2.14 -7.71 12.31
CA GLU A 275 3.10 -7.69 13.42
C GLU A 275 3.86 -6.35 13.53
N GLY A 276 4.23 -6.00 14.76
CA GLY A 276 5.03 -4.80 15.07
C GLY A 276 4.25 -3.49 15.08
N TYR A 277 2.90 -3.56 15.08
CA TYR A 277 2.03 -2.41 15.29
C TYR A 277 1.46 -2.40 16.71
N THR A 278 0.97 -1.23 17.13
CA THR A 278 0.18 -1.03 18.34
C THR A 278 -1.16 -0.44 17.96
N SER A 279 -2.15 -0.49 18.83
CA SER A 279 -3.49 0.08 18.58
C SER A 279 -3.51 1.59 18.25
N THR A 280 -2.39 2.28 18.41
CA THR A 280 -2.22 3.70 18.08
C THR A 280 -1.33 3.94 16.85
N SER A 281 -0.89 2.87 16.20
CA SER A 281 -0.05 2.97 15.01
C SER A 281 -0.84 3.46 13.80
N LEU A 282 -0.18 4.19 12.90
CA LEU A 282 -0.72 4.55 11.60
C LEU A 282 -0.34 3.48 10.58
N ILE A 283 -1.27 3.15 9.69
CA ILE A 283 -1.05 2.23 8.56
C ILE A 283 -1.56 2.86 7.26
N GLY A 284 -0.88 2.61 6.15
CA GLY A 284 -1.31 3.05 4.82
C GLY A 284 -2.56 2.30 4.36
N LYS A 285 -3.61 3.04 4.00
CA LYS A 285 -4.91 2.46 3.62
C LYS A 285 -5.06 2.25 2.12
N THR A 286 -4.49 3.13 1.33
CA THR A 286 -4.60 3.10 -0.14
C THR A 286 -3.34 3.65 -0.79
N GLY A 287 -3.23 3.55 -2.11
CA GLY A 287 -2.19 4.18 -2.92
C GLY A 287 -0.77 3.78 -2.53
N LEU A 288 0.17 4.71 -2.69
CA LEU A 288 1.58 4.47 -2.39
C LEU A 288 1.86 4.35 -0.90
N GLU A 289 1.04 4.97 -0.04
CA GLU A 289 1.12 4.76 1.41
C GLU A 289 0.91 3.29 1.79
N GLN A 290 -0.02 2.61 1.13
CA GLN A 290 -0.26 1.17 1.33
C GLN A 290 0.82 0.34 0.62
N LYS A 291 1.13 0.66 -0.63
CA LYS A 291 2.11 -0.09 -1.43
C LYS A 291 3.49 -0.15 -0.79
N TYR A 292 3.94 0.97 -0.25
CA TYR A 292 5.27 1.09 0.37
C TYR A 292 5.25 1.06 1.90
N GLU A 293 4.15 0.60 2.52
CA GLU A 293 3.99 0.57 3.98
C GLU A 293 5.21 -0.01 4.71
N ALA A 294 5.71 -1.17 4.26
CA ALA A 294 6.84 -1.85 4.89
C ALA A 294 8.14 -1.02 4.90
N ARG A 295 8.34 -0.15 3.88
CA ARG A 295 9.49 0.75 3.75
C ARG A 295 9.26 2.06 4.50
N LEU A 296 8.04 2.58 4.42
CA LEU A 296 7.67 3.89 5.00
C LEU A 296 7.55 3.85 6.53
N LYS A 297 7.06 2.75 7.13
CA LYS A 297 6.73 2.72 8.56
C LYS A 297 7.93 2.81 9.50
N GLY A 298 9.11 2.34 9.05
CA GLY A 298 10.28 2.21 9.92
C GLY A 298 10.14 1.07 10.94
N LYS A 299 11.02 1.07 11.94
CA LYS A 299 10.99 0.09 13.05
C LYS A 299 11.10 0.80 14.39
N ASN A 300 10.26 0.41 15.34
CA ASN A 300 10.33 0.93 16.69
C ASN A 300 11.68 0.60 17.32
N GLY A 301 12.22 1.54 18.10
CA GLY A 301 13.27 1.24 19.05
C GLY A 301 12.65 0.75 20.35
N VAL A 302 13.30 -0.20 21.00
CA VAL A 302 12.88 -0.79 22.27
C VAL A 302 14.06 -0.79 23.24
N GLU A 303 13.81 -0.36 24.45
CA GLU A 303 14.76 -0.46 25.54
C GLU A 303 14.09 -1.11 26.75
N ILE A 304 14.66 -2.22 27.23
CA ILE A 304 14.23 -2.90 28.45
C ILE A 304 15.31 -2.65 29.51
N TYR A 305 14.89 -2.13 30.66
CA TYR A 305 15.81 -1.77 31.74
C TYR A 305 15.22 -2.02 33.12
N ILE A 306 16.09 -2.17 34.11
CA ILE A 306 15.76 -2.23 35.53
C ILE A 306 15.75 -0.80 36.08
N GLU A 307 14.67 -0.43 36.76
CA GLU A 307 14.47 0.83 37.48
C GLU A 307 14.37 0.54 38.98
N ASP A 308 15.12 1.27 39.78
CA ASP A 308 15.04 1.17 41.23
C ASP A 308 13.75 1.80 41.81
N LYS A 309 13.56 1.67 43.11
CA LYS A 309 12.40 2.22 43.83
C LYS A 309 12.28 3.74 43.70
N ASP A 310 13.37 4.45 43.47
CA ASP A 310 13.43 5.91 43.36
C ASP A 310 13.26 6.40 41.92
N GLY A 311 12.99 5.48 40.96
CA GLY A 311 12.79 5.77 39.55
C GLY A 311 14.08 5.94 38.76
N LYS A 312 15.22 5.59 39.33
CA LYS A 312 16.53 5.69 38.68
C LYS A 312 16.82 4.41 37.90
N ARG A 313 17.32 4.58 36.66
CA ARG A 313 17.76 3.46 35.83
C ARG A 313 19.00 2.80 36.43
N LYS A 314 18.92 1.49 36.70
CA LYS A 314 19.97 0.68 37.33
C LYS A 314 20.78 -0.10 36.29
N LYS A 315 20.08 -0.75 35.34
CA LYS A 315 20.71 -1.59 34.33
C LYS A 315 19.84 -1.60 33.05
N THR A 316 20.45 -1.43 31.90
CA THR A 316 19.82 -1.74 30.61
C THR A 316 20.03 -3.22 30.29
N LEU A 317 18.95 -3.96 30.07
CA LEU A 317 18.99 -5.39 29.73
C LEU A 317 19.16 -5.59 28.23
N ILE A 318 18.42 -4.81 27.41
CA ILE A 318 18.57 -4.74 25.97
C ILE A 318 18.17 -3.36 25.46
N LYS A 319 18.81 -2.92 24.39
CA LYS A 319 18.46 -1.70 23.68
C LYS A 319 18.58 -1.94 22.18
N GLN A 320 17.50 -1.70 21.48
CA GLN A 320 17.43 -1.62 20.03
C GLN A 320 17.06 -0.20 19.65
N ASP A 321 17.90 0.47 18.89
CA ASP A 321 17.59 1.81 18.41
C ASP A 321 16.49 1.77 17.33
N LYS A 322 15.67 2.83 17.28
CA LYS A 322 14.67 2.98 16.24
C LYS A 322 15.33 3.13 14.86
N VAL A 323 14.66 2.64 13.83
CA VAL A 323 15.03 2.86 12.44
C VAL A 323 13.91 3.65 11.77
N ASP A 324 14.20 4.88 11.37
CA ASP A 324 13.22 5.71 10.67
C ASP A 324 12.88 5.11 9.30
N GLY A 325 11.66 5.36 8.81
CA GLY A 325 11.19 4.88 7.53
C GLY A 325 11.98 5.47 6.36
N GLU A 326 12.04 4.72 5.28
CA GLU A 326 12.72 5.11 4.05
C GLU A 326 11.93 6.17 3.30
N ASN A 327 12.60 7.20 2.77
CA ASN A 327 11.97 8.16 1.89
C ASN A 327 11.86 7.56 0.48
N ILE A 328 10.67 7.63 -0.11
CA ILE A 328 10.39 7.17 -1.48
C ILE A 328 10.36 8.39 -2.40
N LYS A 329 11.29 8.47 -3.34
CA LYS A 329 11.31 9.50 -4.37
C LYS A 329 10.63 8.96 -5.63
N LEU A 330 9.70 9.74 -6.19
CA LEU A 330 8.93 9.38 -7.38
C LEU A 330 9.42 10.13 -8.62
N THR A 331 9.04 9.63 -9.78
CA THR A 331 9.21 10.31 -11.07
C THR A 331 8.18 11.41 -11.31
N ILE A 332 7.16 11.50 -10.46
CA ILE A 332 6.07 12.49 -10.52
C ILE A 332 6.62 13.90 -10.45
N ASP A 333 6.13 14.75 -11.34
CA ASP A 333 6.27 16.19 -11.28
C ASP A 333 5.05 16.79 -10.59
N SER A 334 5.24 17.31 -9.39
CA SER A 334 4.14 17.81 -8.55
C SER A 334 3.43 19.02 -9.13
N GLU A 335 4.12 19.85 -9.91
CA GLU A 335 3.52 21.01 -10.56
C GLU A 335 2.65 20.57 -11.75
N LEU A 336 3.16 19.69 -12.59
CA LEU A 336 2.39 19.09 -13.69
C LEU A 336 1.14 18.36 -13.17
N GLN A 337 1.30 17.56 -12.12
CA GLN A 337 0.19 16.85 -11.45
C GLN A 337 -0.91 17.81 -10.99
N GLN A 338 -0.53 18.88 -10.29
CA GLN A 338 -1.46 19.90 -9.79
C GLN A 338 -2.15 20.67 -10.93
N ASN A 339 -1.39 21.04 -11.96
CA ASN A 339 -1.93 21.77 -13.11
C ASN A 339 -2.98 20.95 -13.85
N LEU A 340 -2.68 19.69 -14.14
CA LEU A 340 -3.62 18.77 -14.83
C LEU A 340 -4.85 18.46 -13.96
N TYR A 341 -4.68 18.31 -12.66
CA TYR A 341 -5.81 18.16 -11.75
C TYR A 341 -6.73 19.40 -11.81
N ASN A 342 -6.17 20.61 -11.78
CA ASN A 342 -6.97 21.84 -11.84
C ASN A 342 -7.77 21.97 -13.14
N GLU A 343 -7.24 21.43 -14.25
CA GLU A 343 -7.94 21.40 -15.53
C GLU A 343 -9.14 20.45 -15.53
N LEU A 344 -9.04 19.32 -14.82
CA LEU A 344 -10.01 18.21 -14.90
C LEU A 344 -10.90 18.06 -13.65
N LYS A 345 -10.64 18.80 -12.56
CA LYS A 345 -11.24 18.57 -11.22
C LYS A 345 -12.78 18.59 -11.16
N ASN A 346 -13.44 19.21 -12.13
CA ASN A 346 -14.89 19.28 -12.19
C ASN A 346 -15.54 18.11 -12.96
N ASP A 347 -14.73 17.31 -13.64
CA ASP A 347 -15.14 16.22 -14.53
C ASP A 347 -14.82 14.85 -13.91
N GLU A 348 -15.37 13.81 -14.51
CA GLU A 348 -15.01 12.42 -14.24
C GLU A 348 -13.98 11.99 -15.31
N GLY A 349 -12.69 11.93 -14.93
CA GLY A 349 -11.65 11.67 -15.92
C GLY A 349 -10.27 11.37 -15.35
N LEU A 350 -9.29 11.30 -16.23
CA LEU A 350 -7.90 11.00 -15.88
C LEU A 350 -6.90 11.65 -16.84
N PHE A 351 -5.67 11.81 -16.33
CA PHE A 351 -4.46 11.96 -17.14
C PHE A 351 -3.39 10.98 -16.67
N VAL A 352 -2.75 10.34 -17.63
CA VAL A 352 -1.46 9.67 -17.47
C VAL A 352 -0.45 10.43 -18.31
N VAL A 353 0.62 10.91 -17.69
CA VAL A 353 1.71 11.55 -18.43
C VAL A 353 2.99 10.78 -18.17
N MET A 354 3.66 10.40 -19.25
CA MET A 354 4.88 9.62 -19.22
C MET A 354 5.95 10.27 -20.10
N ASN A 355 7.22 10.16 -19.74
CA ASN A 355 8.31 10.38 -20.68
C ASN A 355 8.41 9.14 -21.58
N PRO A 356 8.09 9.24 -22.87
CA PRO A 356 8.07 8.07 -23.74
C PRO A 356 9.46 7.46 -23.97
N ALA A 357 10.53 8.23 -23.81
CA ALA A 357 11.90 7.75 -24.00
C ALA A 357 12.42 6.96 -22.78
N THR A 358 12.03 7.35 -21.56
CA THR A 358 12.59 6.76 -20.33
C THR A 358 11.63 5.82 -19.60
N GLY A 359 10.31 6.01 -19.77
CA GLY A 359 9.27 5.31 -19.03
C GLY A 359 8.89 5.95 -17.70
N GLU A 360 9.52 7.08 -17.33
CA GLU A 360 9.14 7.83 -16.13
C GLU A 360 7.70 8.32 -16.22
N VAL A 361 6.87 7.94 -15.25
CA VAL A 361 5.51 8.46 -15.15
C VAL A 361 5.56 9.79 -14.39
N LEU A 362 5.21 10.88 -15.08
CA LEU A 362 5.35 12.25 -14.61
C LEU A 362 4.09 12.78 -13.93
N ALA A 363 2.93 12.25 -14.29
CA ALA A 363 1.66 12.56 -13.63
C ALA A 363 0.66 11.40 -13.74
N LEU A 364 -0.13 11.21 -12.68
CA LEU A 364 -1.27 10.27 -12.59
C LEU A 364 -2.44 11.00 -11.91
N VAL A 365 -3.28 11.61 -12.73
CA VAL A 365 -4.46 12.35 -12.26
C VAL A 365 -5.70 11.48 -12.40
N SER A 366 -6.54 11.51 -11.37
CA SER A 366 -7.88 10.90 -11.38
C SER A 366 -8.87 11.84 -10.73
N THR A 367 -10.01 12.07 -11.37
CA THR A 367 -11.05 12.98 -10.89
C THR A 367 -12.45 12.34 -11.01
N PRO A 368 -13.38 12.70 -10.09
CA PRO A 368 -13.18 13.52 -8.91
C PRO A 368 -12.26 12.86 -7.89
N ALA A 369 -11.89 13.62 -6.87
CA ALA A 369 -10.94 13.18 -5.84
C ALA A 369 -11.48 13.46 -4.43
N ILE A 370 -10.83 12.87 -3.41
CA ILE A 370 -11.11 13.12 -2.00
C ILE A 370 -9.96 13.93 -1.37
N ASP A 371 -10.26 14.73 -0.37
CA ASP A 371 -9.20 15.35 0.43
C ASP A 371 -8.60 14.35 1.41
N VAL A 372 -7.43 13.81 1.07
CA VAL A 372 -6.72 12.83 1.91
C VAL A 372 -6.27 13.40 3.25
N ASN A 373 -6.10 14.72 3.39
CA ASN A 373 -5.81 15.35 4.68
C ASN A 373 -7.00 15.26 5.63
N LYS A 374 -8.24 15.36 5.12
CA LYS A 374 -9.44 15.09 5.92
C LYS A 374 -9.50 13.64 6.38
N MET A 375 -9.11 12.70 5.52
CA MET A 375 -9.09 11.27 5.88
C MET A 375 -8.15 11.00 7.07
N VAL A 376 -6.99 11.66 7.13
CA VAL A 376 -6.03 11.55 8.25
C VAL A 376 -6.59 12.13 9.55
N LEU A 377 -7.31 13.26 9.45
CA LEU A 377 -7.92 13.91 10.61
C LEU A 377 -9.11 13.13 11.16
N GLY A 378 -9.64 12.19 10.38
CA GLY A 378 -10.83 11.41 10.67
C GLY A 378 -12.10 12.08 10.14
N VAL A 379 -12.81 11.36 9.29
CA VAL A 379 -14.13 11.73 8.77
C VAL A 379 -15.23 11.19 9.67
N THR A 380 -16.35 11.91 9.72
CA THR A 380 -17.57 11.43 10.41
C THR A 380 -18.24 10.32 9.60
N SER A 381 -19.18 9.60 10.22
CA SER A 381 -19.96 8.57 9.50
C SER A 381 -20.76 9.16 8.34
N ASP A 382 -21.28 10.37 8.47
CA ASP A 382 -22.04 11.04 7.42
C ASP A 382 -21.14 11.44 6.27
N GLU A 383 -19.98 12.06 6.53
CA GLU A 383 -18.96 12.36 5.50
C GLU A 383 -18.47 11.09 4.80
N TRP A 384 -18.27 10.01 5.53
CA TRP A 384 -17.90 8.73 4.93
C TRP A 384 -19.00 8.17 4.03
N ASN A 385 -20.26 8.24 4.47
CA ASN A 385 -21.40 7.82 3.67
C ASN A 385 -21.55 8.67 2.39
N GLU A 386 -21.32 9.98 2.47
CA GLU A 386 -21.30 10.86 1.30
C GLU A 386 -20.19 10.47 0.31
N ILE A 387 -18.96 10.20 0.78
CA ILE A 387 -17.84 9.78 -0.06
C ILE A 387 -18.12 8.40 -0.69
N SER A 388 -18.53 7.43 0.12
CA SER A 388 -18.68 6.02 -0.30
C SER A 388 -19.87 5.77 -1.22
N ASN A 389 -20.95 6.55 -1.07
CA ASN A 389 -22.15 6.45 -1.90
C ASN A 389 -22.17 7.46 -3.07
N ASN A 390 -21.10 8.20 -3.29
CA ASN A 390 -21.01 9.17 -4.38
C ASN A 390 -20.96 8.45 -5.73
N GLU A 391 -21.95 8.68 -6.58
CA GLU A 391 -22.07 8.05 -7.91
C GLU A 391 -20.85 8.34 -8.80
N LYS A 392 -20.16 9.46 -8.58
CA LYS A 392 -18.93 9.82 -9.32
C LYS A 392 -17.67 9.11 -8.81
N THR A 393 -17.80 8.24 -7.80
CA THR A 393 -16.73 7.37 -7.27
C THR A 393 -15.40 8.10 -7.03
N PRO A 394 -15.33 9.10 -6.11
CA PRO A 394 -14.14 9.95 -5.95
C PRO A 394 -12.92 9.19 -5.38
N MET A 395 -13.10 8.01 -4.82
CA MET A 395 -12.00 7.16 -4.37
C MET A 395 -11.38 6.30 -5.48
N LEU A 396 -12.02 6.23 -6.65
CA LEU A 396 -11.57 5.38 -7.75
C LEU A 396 -10.31 5.97 -8.40
N ALA A 397 -9.22 5.20 -8.40
CA ALA A 397 -8.06 5.48 -9.22
C ALA A 397 -8.36 5.12 -10.68
N ARG A 398 -8.90 6.06 -11.45
CA ARG A 398 -9.34 5.81 -12.84
C ARG A 398 -8.21 5.34 -13.73
N TYR A 399 -6.99 5.84 -13.54
CA TYR A 399 -5.81 5.37 -14.29
C TYR A 399 -5.45 3.90 -14.01
N SER A 400 -5.95 3.32 -12.93
CA SER A 400 -5.77 1.89 -12.62
C SER A 400 -6.84 1.00 -13.23
N GLN A 401 -7.92 1.56 -13.75
CA GLN A 401 -9.03 0.81 -14.36
C GLN A 401 -8.78 0.56 -15.85
N LYS A 402 -9.73 -0.05 -16.53
CA LYS A 402 -9.71 -0.29 -17.99
C LYS A 402 -10.99 0.21 -18.63
N TYR A 403 -10.85 0.82 -19.81
CA TYR A 403 -11.92 1.48 -20.52
C TYR A 403 -11.90 1.13 -22.01
N CYS A 404 -13.03 1.31 -22.69
CA CYS A 404 -13.09 1.20 -24.13
C CYS A 404 -12.28 2.36 -24.77
N PRO A 405 -11.24 2.07 -25.60
CA PRO A 405 -10.35 3.10 -26.13
C PRO A 405 -10.93 3.90 -27.30
N GLY A 406 -11.90 3.34 -27.99
CA GLY A 406 -12.39 3.94 -29.24
C GLY A 406 -11.25 4.16 -30.23
N SER A 407 -11.30 5.27 -30.95
CA SER A 407 -10.38 5.56 -32.05
C SER A 407 -8.90 5.74 -31.66
N THR A 408 -8.56 5.85 -30.37
CA THR A 408 -7.13 5.82 -29.95
C THR A 408 -6.50 4.44 -30.12
N PHE A 409 -7.29 3.42 -30.38
CA PHE A 409 -6.81 2.08 -30.70
C PHE A 409 -6.39 1.90 -32.18
N LYS A 410 -6.83 2.74 -33.09
CA LYS A 410 -6.55 2.64 -34.54
C LYS A 410 -5.07 2.61 -34.90
N PRO A 411 -4.20 3.42 -34.29
CA PRO A 411 -2.75 3.34 -34.49
C PRO A 411 -2.18 1.95 -34.14
N ILE A 412 -2.73 1.32 -33.10
CA ILE A 412 -2.32 -0.02 -32.66
C ILE A 412 -2.70 -1.05 -33.71
N THR A 413 -3.93 -0.99 -34.25
CA THR A 413 -4.41 -1.84 -35.35
C THR A 413 -3.53 -1.68 -36.60
N GLY A 414 -3.24 -0.43 -36.98
CA GLY A 414 -2.34 -0.13 -38.09
C GLY A 414 -0.94 -0.70 -37.88
N GLY A 415 -0.37 -0.47 -36.70
CA GLY A 415 0.94 -0.98 -36.29
C GLY A 415 1.04 -2.51 -36.34
N ILE A 416 0.01 -3.24 -35.87
CA ILE A 416 -0.06 -4.71 -35.98
C ILE A 416 -0.12 -5.14 -37.44
N GLY A 417 -1.00 -4.50 -38.23
CA GLY A 417 -1.18 -4.85 -39.65
C GLY A 417 0.09 -4.67 -40.47
N LEU A 418 0.77 -3.55 -40.31
CA LEU A 418 2.06 -3.26 -40.97
C LEU A 418 3.15 -4.21 -40.48
N SER A 419 3.28 -4.44 -39.18
CA SER A 419 4.32 -5.30 -38.60
C SER A 419 4.18 -6.77 -38.99
N THR A 420 2.98 -7.23 -39.29
CA THR A 420 2.70 -8.60 -39.74
C THR A 420 2.68 -8.73 -41.27
N ASN A 421 2.93 -7.64 -42.01
CA ASN A 421 2.80 -7.54 -43.46
C ASN A 421 1.39 -7.96 -43.98
N SER A 422 0.39 -7.91 -43.09
CA SER A 422 -1.03 -8.16 -43.45
C SER A 422 -1.68 -6.93 -44.04
N LEU A 423 -1.13 -5.75 -43.77
CA LEU A 423 -1.57 -4.46 -44.27
C LEU A 423 -0.36 -3.70 -44.82
N SER A 424 -0.58 -2.94 -45.91
CA SER A 424 0.36 -1.95 -46.41
C SER A 424 -0.21 -0.55 -46.20
N ALA A 425 0.65 0.46 -45.99
CA ALA A 425 0.23 1.86 -45.87
C ALA A 425 -0.53 2.35 -47.12
N GLU A 426 -0.20 1.78 -48.28
CA GLU A 426 -0.84 2.10 -49.57
C GLU A 426 -2.12 1.31 -49.84
N ASP A 427 -2.51 0.37 -48.97
CA ASP A 427 -3.76 -0.38 -49.14
C ASP A 427 -4.95 0.55 -49.06
N THR A 428 -5.81 0.45 -50.07
CA THR A 428 -7.05 1.21 -50.17
C THR A 428 -8.27 0.31 -50.13
N PHE A 429 -9.31 0.76 -49.44
CA PHE A 429 -10.59 0.07 -49.40
C PHE A 429 -11.68 0.86 -50.13
N SER A 430 -12.56 0.15 -50.85
CA SER A 430 -13.65 0.77 -51.63
C SER A 430 -14.94 0.75 -50.82
N TYR A 431 -15.46 1.91 -50.46
CA TYR A 431 -16.77 2.12 -49.84
C TYR A 431 -17.24 3.55 -50.11
N SER A 432 -18.54 3.78 -49.99
CA SER A 432 -19.15 5.09 -50.15
C SER A 432 -20.11 5.39 -49.01
N GLY A 433 -20.27 6.69 -48.70
CA GLY A 433 -21.13 7.15 -47.63
C GLY A 433 -20.55 6.93 -46.24
N LEU A 434 -21.40 6.96 -45.23
CA LEU A 434 -21.04 6.91 -43.83
C LEU A 434 -21.32 5.56 -43.15
N SER A 435 -21.78 4.56 -43.91
CA SER A 435 -22.14 3.23 -43.42
C SER A 435 -21.64 2.17 -44.37
N TRP A 436 -21.13 1.08 -43.82
CA TRP A 436 -20.59 -0.05 -44.53
C TRP A 436 -20.95 -1.36 -43.84
N GLN A 437 -21.24 -2.38 -44.66
CA GLN A 437 -21.46 -3.74 -44.24
C GLN A 437 -20.64 -4.66 -45.13
N LYS A 438 -20.00 -5.70 -44.61
CA LYS A 438 -19.21 -6.62 -45.39
C LYS A 438 -20.05 -7.34 -46.43
N ASP A 439 -21.12 -7.98 -45.98
CA ASP A 439 -22.11 -8.71 -46.81
C ASP A 439 -23.34 -9.03 -45.97
N ALA A 440 -24.32 -9.71 -46.62
CA ALA A 440 -25.60 -10.05 -46.00
C ALA A 440 -25.50 -10.98 -44.77
N SER A 441 -24.38 -11.68 -44.56
CA SER A 441 -24.17 -12.53 -43.38
C SER A 441 -24.17 -11.75 -42.08
N TRP A 442 -23.90 -10.45 -42.14
CA TRP A 442 -23.91 -9.56 -40.97
C TRP A 442 -25.33 -9.08 -40.58
N GLY A 443 -26.37 -9.47 -41.36
CA GLY A 443 -27.76 -9.12 -41.07
C GLY A 443 -27.99 -7.61 -41.09
N THR A 444 -28.35 -7.03 -39.95
CA THR A 444 -28.56 -5.57 -39.80
C THR A 444 -27.34 -4.84 -39.25
N TYR A 445 -26.21 -5.56 -39.04
CA TYR A 445 -25.01 -4.97 -38.47
C TYR A 445 -24.23 -4.15 -39.50
N ASN A 446 -23.96 -2.90 -39.15
CA ASN A 446 -23.26 -1.95 -40.03
C ASN A 446 -22.20 -1.21 -39.22
N ILE A 447 -21.06 -0.95 -39.84
CA ILE A 447 -20.02 -0.05 -39.33
C ILE A 447 -20.30 1.35 -39.85
N THR A 448 -20.27 2.34 -38.97
CA THR A 448 -20.47 3.74 -39.32
C THR A 448 -19.24 4.58 -39.02
N THR A 449 -18.97 5.58 -39.86
CA THR A 449 -17.97 6.61 -39.64
C THR A 449 -18.65 7.98 -39.54
N LEU A 450 -18.01 8.92 -38.82
CA LEU A 450 -18.64 10.23 -38.55
C LEU A 450 -18.52 11.19 -39.71
N THR A 451 -17.47 11.09 -40.52
CA THR A 451 -17.13 12.08 -41.54
C THR A 451 -16.77 11.40 -42.85
N ALA A 452 -17.42 11.83 -43.93
CA ALA A 452 -16.98 11.51 -45.29
C ALA A 452 -15.85 12.44 -45.69
N TYR A 453 -14.85 11.91 -46.38
CA TYR A 453 -13.73 12.70 -46.89
C TYR A 453 -13.40 12.30 -48.34
N ASN A 454 -12.74 13.18 -49.05
CA ASN A 454 -12.29 12.93 -50.42
C ASN A 454 -10.90 12.35 -50.44
N GLY A 455 -10.52 11.66 -51.52
CA GLY A 455 -9.21 11.05 -51.71
C GLY A 455 -9.15 9.57 -51.37
N ALA A 456 -7.94 9.03 -51.35
CA ALA A 456 -7.71 7.61 -51.16
C ALA A 456 -8.10 7.16 -49.75
N LYS A 457 -8.80 6.03 -49.65
CA LYS A 457 -9.14 5.40 -48.36
C LYS A 457 -7.99 4.51 -47.89
N ASN A 458 -6.82 5.13 -47.64
CA ASN A 458 -5.59 4.49 -47.18
C ASN A 458 -5.35 4.76 -45.70
N LEU A 459 -4.29 4.15 -45.10
CA LEU A 459 -4.00 4.20 -43.67
C LEU A 459 -3.87 5.64 -43.14
N LYS A 460 -3.09 6.46 -43.81
CA LYS A 460 -2.86 7.86 -43.46
C LYS A 460 -4.13 8.69 -43.37
N ASN A 461 -4.91 8.66 -44.46
CA ASN A 461 -6.18 9.42 -44.52
C ASN A 461 -7.21 8.88 -43.50
N ALA A 462 -7.24 7.57 -43.29
CA ALA A 462 -8.10 6.96 -42.31
C ALA A 462 -7.71 7.35 -40.85
N LEU A 463 -6.45 7.56 -40.52
CA LEU A 463 -5.99 8.12 -39.25
C LEU A 463 -6.37 9.60 -39.12
N ILE A 464 -6.11 10.43 -40.16
CA ILE A 464 -6.43 11.86 -40.20
C ILE A 464 -7.91 12.11 -39.92
N HIS A 465 -8.80 11.37 -40.63
CA HIS A 465 -10.26 11.52 -40.54
C HIS A 465 -10.92 10.59 -39.49
N SER A 466 -10.12 9.77 -38.81
CA SER A 466 -10.59 8.80 -37.80
C SER A 466 -11.65 7.82 -38.33
N ASP A 467 -11.40 7.23 -39.47
CA ASP A 467 -12.33 6.41 -40.23
C ASP A 467 -12.53 4.99 -39.67
N ASN A 468 -13.69 4.70 -39.11
CA ASN A 468 -14.02 3.39 -38.56
C ASN A 468 -14.14 2.32 -39.65
N ILE A 469 -14.70 2.69 -40.84
CA ILE A 469 -14.95 1.74 -41.94
C ILE A 469 -13.64 1.20 -42.49
N TYR A 470 -12.63 2.08 -42.65
CA TYR A 470 -11.28 1.66 -43.02
C TYR A 470 -10.71 0.65 -42.04
N PHE A 471 -10.74 1.00 -40.73
CA PHE A 471 -10.10 0.15 -39.71
C PHE A 471 -10.84 -1.16 -39.46
N ALA A 472 -12.17 -1.20 -39.65
CA ALA A 472 -12.95 -2.44 -39.66
C ALA A 472 -12.49 -3.38 -40.79
N GLN A 473 -12.35 -2.87 -42.03
CA GLN A 473 -11.87 -3.64 -43.17
C GLN A 473 -10.38 -4.04 -43.00
N ALA A 474 -9.54 -3.15 -42.45
CA ALA A 474 -8.15 -3.45 -42.12
C ALA A 474 -8.04 -4.60 -41.12
N ALA A 475 -8.86 -4.59 -40.05
CA ALA A 475 -8.88 -5.68 -39.05
C ALA A 475 -9.30 -7.02 -39.70
N LEU A 476 -10.29 -7.01 -40.58
CA LEU A 476 -10.70 -8.21 -41.30
C LEU A 476 -9.58 -8.73 -42.23
N LYS A 477 -8.85 -7.82 -42.90
CA LYS A 477 -7.69 -8.16 -43.72
C LYS A 477 -6.52 -8.70 -42.89
N ILE A 478 -6.23 -8.13 -41.72
CA ILE A 478 -5.23 -8.62 -40.76
C ILE A 478 -5.61 -10.03 -40.28
N GLY A 479 -6.87 -10.27 -40.04
CA GLY A 479 -7.41 -11.52 -39.56
C GLY A 479 -7.25 -11.74 -38.06
N SER A 480 -8.14 -12.55 -37.48
CA SER A 480 -8.17 -12.80 -36.02
C SER A 480 -6.83 -13.31 -35.50
N LYS A 481 -6.15 -14.20 -36.21
CA LYS A 481 -4.87 -14.78 -35.76
C LYS A 481 -3.76 -13.74 -35.61
N ASN A 482 -3.55 -12.89 -36.62
CA ASN A 482 -2.49 -11.86 -36.55
C ASN A 482 -2.87 -10.78 -35.53
N MET A 483 -4.16 -10.42 -35.44
CA MET A 483 -4.66 -9.47 -34.48
C MET A 483 -4.42 -9.95 -33.04
N THR A 484 -4.84 -11.17 -32.69
CA THR A 484 -4.66 -11.72 -31.33
C THR A 484 -3.19 -11.91 -31.01
N SER A 485 -2.36 -12.45 -31.93
CA SER A 485 -0.92 -12.58 -31.70
C SER A 485 -0.23 -11.23 -31.49
N GLY A 486 -0.66 -10.19 -32.24
CA GLY A 486 -0.16 -8.82 -32.04
C GLY A 486 -0.54 -8.26 -30.68
N LEU A 487 -1.79 -8.46 -30.25
CA LEU A 487 -2.26 -8.00 -28.95
C LEU A 487 -1.63 -8.76 -27.80
N ASP A 488 -1.42 -10.08 -27.90
CA ASP A 488 -0.70 -10.87 -26.91
C ASP A 488 0.75 -10.38 -26.79
N LYS A 489 1.42 -10.09 -27.91
CA LYS A 489 2.76 -9.49 -27.90
C LYS A 489 2.80 -8.14 -27.17
N LEU A 490 1.75 -7.34 -27.32
CA LEU A 490 1.58 -6.06 -26.61
C LEU A 490 1.16 -6.23 -25.15
N LYS A 491 1.15 -7.44 -24.58
CA LYS A 491 0.79 -7.72 -23.19
C LYS A 491 -0.67 -7.53 -22.83
N PHE A 492 -1.59 -7.66 -23.78
CA PHE A 492 -3.00 -7.77 -23.43
C PHE A 492 -3.26 -9.07 -22.65
N ASN A 493 -4.23 -9.05 -21.73
CA ASN A 493 -4.58 -10.12 -20.78
C ASN A 493 -3.47 -10.50 -19.77
N GLU A 494 -2.35 -9.77 -19.76
CA GLU A 494 -1.27 -9.94 -18.81
C GLU A 494 -1.18 -8.78 -17.81
N ASP A 495 -0.52 -9.01 -16.67
CA ASP A 495 -0.20 -7.94 -15.72
C ASP A 495 0.95 -7.09 -16.26
N ILE A 496 0.82 -5.78 -16.13
CA ILE A 496 1.93 -4.85 -16.33
C ILE A 496 2.61 -4.66 -14.99
N ASP A 497 3.90 -4.97 -14.93
CA ASP A 497 4.71 -4.74 -13.73
C ASP A 497 4.90 -3.24 -13.49
N PHE A 498 4.11 -2.71 -12.57
CA PHE A 498 4.05 -1.30 -12.22
C PHE A 498 3.93 -1.16 -10.68
N ASP A 499 4.30 0.00 -10.16
CA ASP A 499 4.28 0.25 -8.71
C ASP A 499 2.88 0.19 -8.08
N LEU A 500 1.85 0.47 -8.85
CA LEU A 500 0.44 0.36 -8.46
C LEU A 500 -0.25 -0.78 -9.19
N ASN A 501 -1.30 -1.32 -8.59
CA ASN A 501 -2.09 -2.36 -9.25
C ASN A 501 -2.87 -1.77 -10.43
N LEU A 502 -2.70 -2.34 -11.61
CA LEU A 502 -3.39 -1.96 -12.84
C LEU A 502 -4.34 -3.06 -13.28
N ALA A 503 -5.54 -2.70 -13.74
CA ALA A 503 -6.42 -3.64 -14.40
C ALA A 503 -5.79 -4.10 -15.73
N LYS A 504 -5.80 -5.41 -16.00
CA LYS A 504 -5.29 -5.98 -17.26
C LYS A 504 -6.09 -5.44 -18.44
N SER A 505 -5.42 -4.90 -19.44
CA SER A 505 -6.08 -4.65 -20.75
C SER A 505 -6.54 -5.97 -21.33
N GLN A 506 -7.69 -5.96 -21.99
CA GLN A 506 -8.25 -7.16 -22.63
C GLN A 506 -8.70 -6.85 -24.05
N TYR A 507 -8.68 -7.82 -24.94
CA TYR A 507 -9.24 -7.70 -26.28
C TYR A 507 -10.57 -8.43 -26.46
N SER A 508 -10.94 -9.28 -25.53
CA SER A 508 -12.27 -9.91 -25.47
C SER A 508 -12.55 -10.48 -24.08
N ASN A 509 -13.81 -10.84 -23.82
CA ASN A 509 -14.23 -11.38 -22.53
C ASN A 509 -13.74 -12.81 -22.27
N ASN A 510 -13.40 -13.56 -23.32
CA ASN A 510 -12.96 -14.98 -23.23
C ASN A 510 -11.55 -15.22 -23.81
N GLY A 511 -10.79 -14.16 -24.12
CA GLY A 511 -9.45 -14.26 -24.70
C GLY A 511 -9.43 -14.69 -26.16
N LYS A 512 -10.57 -14.60 -26.91
CA LYS A 512 -10.67 -14.99 -28.32
C LYS A 512 -11.47 -13.97 -29.11
N ILE A 513 -11.13 -13.76 -30.39
CA ILE A 513 -11.88 -12.96 -31.34
C ILE A 513 -12.40 -13.92 -32.42
N GLU A 514 -13.55 -14.54 -32.18
CA GLU A 514 -14.08 -15.60 -33.04
C GLU A 514 -15.06 -15.07 -34.11
N LYS A 515 -15.79 -13.98 -33.82
CA LYS A 515 -16.77 -13.41 -34.72
C LYS A 515 -16.15 -12.31 -35.62
N GLU A 516 -16.44 -12.31 -36.88
CA GLU A 516 -15.97 -11.27 -37.81
C GLU A 516 -16.42 -9.86 -37.41
N THR A 517 -17.66 -9.71 -36.93
CA THR A 517 -18.15 -8.41 -36.43
C THR A 517 -17.36 -7.93 -35.23
N LEU A 518 -17.00 -8.83 -34.30
CA LEU A 518 -16.16 -8.49 -33.16
C LEU A 518 -14.71 -8.10 -33.58
N LEU A 519 -14.17 -8.82 -34.61
CA LEU A 519 -12.88 -8.47 -35.18
C LEU A 519 -12.91 -7.09 -35.85
N ALA A 520 -13.95 -6.80 -36.60
CA ALA A 520 -14.15 -5.51 -37.22
C ALA A 520 -14.24 -4.37 -36.19
N ASP A 521 -15.02 -4.57 -35.10
CA ASP A 521 -15.15 -3.61 -34.01
C ASP A 521 -13.84 -3.40 -33.27
N THR A 522 -13.09 -4.47 -33.01
CA THR A 522 -11.76 -4.41 -32.40
C THR A 522 -10.83 -3.51 -33.20
N GLY A 523 -10.94 -3.51 -34.53
CA GLY A 523 -10.09 -2.71 -35.42
C GLY A 523 -10.12 -1.21 -35.17
N TYR A 524 -11.22 -0.67 -34.66
CA TYR A 524 -11.36 0.74 -34.33
C TYR A 524 -11.62 1.00 -32.83
N GLY A 525 -11.30 0.01 -32.00
CA GLY A 525 -11.30 0.15 -30.54
C GLY A 525 -12.66 0.06 -29.88
N GLN A 526 -13.58 -0.72 -30.47
CA GLN A 526 -14.91 -1.01 -29.94
C GLN A 526 -15.11 -2.50 -29.66
N GLY A 527 -16.32 -2.93 -29.43
CA GLY A 527 -16.63 -4.32 -29.11
C GLY A 527 -16.30 -4.68 -27.66
N GLN A 528 -15.36 -5.61 -27.48
CA GLN A 528 -14.99 -6.11 -26.13
C GLN A 528 -13.59 -5.67 -25.69
N ILE A 529 -12.94 -4.79 -26.47
CA ILE A 529 -11.61 -4.31 -26.12
C ILE A 529 -11.68 -3.26 -25.02
N LEU A 530 -10.88 -3.46 -23.99
CA LEU A 530 -10.72 -2.51 -22.87
C LEU A 530 -9.23 -2.32 -22.61
N VAL A 531 -8.79 -1.09 -22.43
CA VAL A 531 -7.38 -0.74 -22.19
C VAL A 531 -7.22 -0.03 -20.87
N ASN A 532 -6.12 -0.36 -20.17
CA ASN A 532 -5.66 0.42 -19.02
C ASN A 532 -4.89 1.65 -19.53
N PRO A 533 -5.12 2.86 -18.95
CA PRO A 533 -4.48 4.10 -19.42
C PRO A 533 -2.95 4.12 -19.31
N VAL A 534 -2.36 3.48 -18.31
CA VAL A 534 -0.90 3.36 -18.19
C VAL A 534 -0.35 2.38 -19.23
N HIS A 535 -1.09 1.32 -19.51
CA HIS A 535 -0.71 0.34 -20.53
C HIS A 535 -0.75 0.95 -21.93
N ILE A 536 -1.80 1.73 -22.28
CA ILE A 536 -1.86 2.38 -23.60
C ILE A 536 -0.75 3.44 -23.75
N ALA A 537 -0.37 4.15 -22.67
CA ALA A 537 0.79 5.04 -22.68
C ALA A 537 2.08 4.26 -23.01
N SER A 538 2.28 3.10 -22.39
CA SER A 538 3.41 2.22 -22.69
C SER A 538 3.38 1.73 -24.17
N ILE A 539 2.22 1.35 -24.70
CA ILE A 539 2.09 0.94 -26.11
C ILE A 539 2.43 2.10 -27.04
N TYR A 540 1.91 3.32 -26.79
CA TYR A 540 2.22 4.49 -27.61
C TYR A 540 3.68 4.90 -27.57
N SER A 541 4.42 4.58 -26.50
CA SER A 541 5.87 4.80 -26.44
C SER A 541 6.61 4.03 -27.54
N ALA A 542 6.04 2.93 -28.04
CA ALA A 542 6.65 2.17 -29.14
C ALA A 542 6.69 2.96 -30.45
N PHE A 543 5.72 3.84 -30.69
CA PHE A 543 5.73 4.73 -31.87
C PHE A 543 6.80 5.82 -31.73
N TYR A 544 7.17 6.21 -30.51
CA TYR A 544 8.28 7.10 -30.26
C TYR A 544 9.64 6.38 -30.40
N ASN A 545 9.76 5.15 -29.92
CA ASN A 545 11.02 4.40 -29.76
C ASN A 545 11.24 3.34 -30.85
N GLU A 546 10.93 3.67 -32.11
CA GLU A 546 11.24 2.79 -33.25
C GLU A 546 10.67 1.36 -33.10
N GLY A 547 9.53 1.22 -32.44
CA GLY A 547 8.83 -0.03 -32.25
C GLY A 547 9.05 -0.70 -30.89
N ASN A 548 9.92 -0.20 -30.03
CA ASN A 548 10.16 -0.75 -28.71
C ASN A 548 9.22 -0.11 -27.67
N MET A 549 8.46 -0.95 -26.99
CA MET A 549 7.53 -0.53 -25.93
C MET A 549 8.30 -0.38 -24.61
N ILE A 550 8.22 0.78 -23.98
CA ILE A 550 8.96 1.11 -22.76
C ILE A 550 8.13 0.79 -21.53
N LYS A 551 8.79 0.22 -20.51
CA LYS A 551 8.17 -0.08 -19.20
C LYS A 551 7.92 1.21 -18.42
N PRO A 552 6.68 1.50 -18.01
CA PRO A 552 6.38 2.61 -17.12
C PRO A 552 6.85 2.31 -15.69
N TYR A 553 7.28 3.33 -14.95
CA TYR A 553 7.64 3.21 -13.54
C TYR A 553 7.44 4.53 -12.78
N LEU A 554 7.27 4.43 -11.44
CA LEU A 554 7.03 5.56 -10.53
C LEU A 554 8.20 5.84 -9.61
N GLU A 555 8.91 4.83 -9.13
CA GLU A 555 10.01 5.06 -8.20
C GLU A 555 11.24 5.60 -8.93
N PHE A 556 11.64 6.83 -8.59
CA PHE A 556 12.77 7.52 -9.22
C PHE A 556 14.08 6.77 -9.00
N LYS A 557 14.81 6.56 -10.08
CA LYS A 557 16.14 5.94 -10.07
C LYS A 557 17.11 6.89 -10.75
N GLU A 558 18.16 7.26 -10.04
CA GLU A 558 19.19 8.14 -10.58
C GLU A 558 19.93 7.42 -11.73
N ASN A 559 20.09 8.11 -12.87
CA ASN A 559 20.74 7.56 -14.08
C ASN A 559 20.12 6.23 -14.60
N ALA A 560 18.83 6.01 -14.40
CA ALA A 560 18.14 4.82 -14.92
C ALA A 560 18.19 4.80 -16.45
N SER A 561 18.63 3.67 -17.02
CA SER A 561 18.42 3.39 -18.43
C SER A 561 16.97 2.95 -18.66
N PRO A 562 16.37 3.33 -19.82
CA PRO A 562 15.03 2.87 -20.16
C PRO A 562 14.94 1.32 -20.12
N THR A 563 13.89 0.81 -19.50
CA THR A 563 13.62 -0.64 -19.55
C THR A 563 12.64 -0.92 -20.67
N ILE A 564 13.05 -1.72 -21.63
CA ILE A 564 12.17 -2.18 -22.71
C ILE A 564 11.24 -3.25 -22.13
N LEU A 565 9.93 -3.01 -22.18
CA LEU A 565 8.92 -3.99 -21.78
C LEU A 565 8.69 -5.03 -22.88
N VAL A 566 8.66 -4.58 -24.14
CA VAL A 566 8.51 -5.45 -25.31
C VAL A 566 9.41 -4.94 -26.43
N GLU A 567 10.41 -5.74 -26.81
CA GLU A 567 11.24 -5.46 -27.97
C GLU A 567 10.45 -5.66 -29.28
N ASN A 568 10.63 -4.73 -30.20
CA ASN A 568 9.94 -4.77 -31.50
C ASN A 568 8.43 -5.03 -31.34
N ALA A 569 7.79 -4.39 -30.34
CA ALA A 569 6.33 -4.45 -30.16
C ALA A 569 5.61 -4.21 -31.51
N PHE A 570 6.15 -3.26 -32.29
CA PHE A 570 5.91 -3.10 -33.71
C PHE A 570 7.24 -3.17 -34.48
N SER A 571 7.21 -3.45 -35.80
CA SER A 571 8.42 -3.28 -36.60
C SER A 571 8.80 -1.79 -36.64
N LYS A 572 10.10 -1.50 -36.80
CA LYS A 572 10.62 -0.12 -36.87
C LYS A 572 9.91 0.70 -37.94
N ASP A 573 9.73 0.11 -39.14
CA ASP A 573 9.07 0.77 -40.26
C ASP A 573 7.60 1.04 -39.94
N ALA A 574 6.89 0.08 -39.35
CA ALA A 574 5.51 0.26 -38.92
C ALA A 574 5.36 1.36 -37.87
N ALA A 575 6.24 1.38 -36.86
CA ALA A 575 6.20 2.41 -35.83
C ALA A 575 6.47 3.81 -36.40
N ASN A 576 7.43 3.95 -37.31
CA ASN A 576 7.74 5.22 -37.96
C ASN A 576 6.62 5.68 -38.90
N GLU A 577 5.99 4.77 -39.66
CA GLU A 577 4.84 5.09 -40.50
C GLU A 577 3.69 5.61 -39.66
N ILE A 578 3.29 4.88 -38.59
CA ILE A 578 2.22 5.30 -37.68
C ILE A 578 2.55 6.64 -37.02
N LYS A 579 3.79 6.85 -36.57
CA LYS A 579 4.21 8.15 -35.99
C LYS A 579 4.01 9.30 -36.98
N ASN A 580 4.45 9.11 -38.24
CA ASN A 580 4.30 10.12 -39.28
C ASN A 580 2.82 10.41 -39.59
N ASP A 581 2.00 9.40 -39.61
CA ASP A 581 0.56 9.53 -39.81
C ASP A 581 -0.11 10.25 -38.62
N LEU A 582 0.29 9.94 -37.38
CA LEU A 582 -0.18 10.62 -36.16
C LEU A 582 0.21 12.10 -36.12
N ILE A 583 1.38 12.48 -36.67
CA ILE A 583 1.76 13.88 -36.90
C ILE A 583 0.75 14.54 -37.84
N GLN A 584 0.33 13.85 -38.92
CA GLN A 584 -0.65 14.40 -39.85
C GLN A 584 -2.07 14.53 -39.26
N VAL A 585 -2.43 13.71 -38.26
CA VAL A 585 -3.68 13.92 -37.50
C VAL A 585 -3.71 15.30 -36.80
N VAL A 586 -2.54 15.83 -36.44
CA VAL A 586 -2.39 17.17 -35.83
C VAL A 586 -2.11 18.23 -36.89
N GLU A 587 -1.19 17.99 -37.84
CA GLU A 587 -0.71 19.03 -38.75
C GLU A 587 -1.62 19.25 -39.98
N ASN A 588 -2.39 18.24 -40.40
CA ASN A 588 -3.31 18.39 -41.54
C ASN A 588 -4.48 19.30 -41.17
N PRO A 589 -4.88 20.27 -42.05
CA PRO A 589 -6.05 21.14 -41.81
C PRO A 589 -7.37 20.40 -41.58
N GLU A 590 -7.50 19.17 -42.10
CA GLU A 590 -8.66 18.30 -41.93
C GLU A 590 -8.49 17.30 -40.76
N GLY A 591 -7.32 17.34 -40.08
CA GLY A 591 -7.00 16.43 -38.99
C GLY A 591 -7.90 16.62 -37.78
N THR A 592 -8.30 15.51 -37.16
CA THR A 592 -9.23 15.53 -36.01
C THR A 592 -8.56 16.15 -34.74
N ALA A 593 -7.24 16.28 -34.70
CA ALA A 593 -6.52 16.93 -33.60
C ALA A 593 -5.82 18.25 -34.00
N LYS A 594 -6.25 18.90 -35.06
CA LYS A 594 -5.61 20.14 -35.58
C LYS A 594 -5.50 21.28 -34.54
N ASP A 595 -6.40 21.34 -33.58
CA ASP A 595 -6.41 22.34 -32.53
C ASP A 595 -5.27 22.16 -31.50
N MET A 596 -4.62 20.99 -31.54
CA MET A 596 -3.44 20.69 -30.72
C MET A 596 -2.15 21.32 -31.21
N ARG A 597 -2.09 21.89 -32.40
CA ARG A 597 -0.88 22.53 -32.95
C ARG A 597 -0.27 23.55 -31.98
N ILE A 598 1.02 23.43 -31.77
CA ILE A 598 1.82 24.35 -30.97
C ILE A 598 3.02 24.79 -31.83
N ASN A 599 3.20 26.13 -31.97
CA ASN A 599 4.31 26.65 -32.76
C ASN A 599 5.66 26.15 -32.19
N GLY A 600 6.50 25.61 -33.05
CA GLY A 600 7.83 25.12 -32.67
C GLY A 600 7.85 23.72 -32.03
N THR A 601 6.69 23.08 -31.86
CA THR A 601 6.60 21.73 -31.26
C THR A 601 5.86 20.79 -32.21
N THR A 602 6.50 19.73 -32.66
CA THR A 602 5.84 18.67 -33.45
C THR A 602 5.15 17.69 -32.53
N ILE A 603 3.87 17.47 -32.74
CA ILE A 603 3.04 16.57 -31.93
C ILE A 603 2.43 15.47 -32.80
N ALA A 604 2.57 14.24 -32.35
CA ALA A 604 1.86 13.08 -32.88
C ALA A 604 0.70 12.75 -31.93
N GLY A 605 -0.53 12.61 -32.46
CA GLY A 605 -1.67 12.38 -31.58
C GLY A 605 -2.87 11.76 -32.24
N LYS A 606 -3.78 11.22 -31.43
CA LYS A 606 -5.04 10.61 -31.87
C LYS A 606 -6.18 10.94 -30.92
N THR A 607 -7.26 11.49 -31.45
CA THR A 607 -8.53 11.63 -30.74
C THR A 607 -9.31 10.32 -30.73
N GLY A 608 -10.05 10.07 -29.67
CA GLY A 608 -10.91 8.90 -29.53
C GLY A 608 -12.25 9.25 -28.90
N THR A 609 -13.30 8.62 -29.39
CA THR A 609 -14.62 8.63 -28.75
C THR A 609 -15.11 7.20 -28.69
N ALA A 610 -15.45 6.75 -27.50
CA ALA A 610 -16.04 5.44 -27.28
C ALA A 610 -17.48 5.60 -26.79
N GLU A 611 -18.42 4.86 -27.39
CA GLU A 611 -19.81 4.84 -26.95
C GLU A 611 -19.99 3.71 -25.90
N LEU A 612 -20.60 4.05 -24.76
CA LEU A 612 -20.99 3.09 -23.73
C LEU A 612 -22.45 2.68 -23.95
N LYS A 613 -22.73 1.76 -24.90
CA LYS A 613 -24.07 1.26 -25.14
C LYS A 613 -24.26 -0.12 -24.54
N SER A 614 -25.36 -0.30 -23.79
CA SER A 614 -25.88 -1.61 -23.41
C SER A 614 -26.87 -2.15 -24.47
N SER A 615 -27.49 -1.26 -25.26
CA SER A 615 -28.41 -1.62 -26.34
C SER A 615 -28.41 -0.57 -27.49
N LYS A 616 -28.90 -0.94 -28.68
CA LYS A 616 -28.91 -0.07 -29.87
C LYS A 616 -29.78 1.20 -29.74
N ASP A 617 -30.76 1.19 -28.86
CA ASP A 617 -31.76 2.26 -28.72
C ASP A 617 -31.48 3.24 -27.56
N GLU A 618 -30.39 3.05 -26.84
CA GLU A 618 -30.02 3.85 -25.70
C GLU A 618 -29.13 5.05 -26.10
N LYS A 619 -29.49 6.27 -25.63
CA LYS A 619 -28.64 7.44 -25.77
C LYS A 619 -27.46 7.25 -24.81
N ALA A 620 -26.37 6.70 -25.35
CA ALA A 620 -25.22 6.33 -24.53
C ALA A 620 -24.41 7.55 -24.10
N ASP A 621 -23.86 7.46 -22.89
CA ASP A 621 -22.75 8.29 -22.52
C ASP A 621 -21.52 7.94 -23.38
N THR A 622 -20.69 8.93 -23.66
CA THR A 622 -19.47 8.73 -24.43
C THR A 622 -18.26 9.01 -23.58
N ILE A 623 -17.21 8.23 -23.78
CA ILE A 623 -15.87 8.52 -23.26
C ILE A 623 -15.10 9.25 -24.34
N GLY A 624 -14.54 10.42 -23.98
CA GLY A 624 -13.61 11.16 -24.83
C GLY A 624 -12.17 10.81 -24.47
N TRP A 625 -11.35 10.52 -25.49
CA TRP A 625 -9.92 10.25 -25.35
C TRP A 625 -9.09 11.21 -26.21
N PHE A 626 -7.92 11.57 -25.70
CA PHE A 626 -6.88 12.17 -26.51
C PHE A 626 -5.50 11.70 -26.05
N ASP A 627 -4.83 10.93 -26.91
CA ASP A 627 -3.50 10.38 -26.67
C ASP A 627 -2.52 11.06 -27.64
N CYS A 628 -1.45 11.65 -27.11
CA CYS A 628 -0.45 12.35 -27.93
C CYS A 628 0.93 12.37 -27.31
N PHE A 629 1.96 12.58 -28.14
CA PHE A 629 3.31 12.76 -27.66
C PHE A 629 4.06 13.83 -28.47
N THR A 630 4.99 14.53 -27.80
CA THR A 630 5.92 15.46 -28.45
C THR A 630 7.04 14.68 -29.14
N VAL A 631 7.36 15.03 -30.39
CA VAL A 631 8.28 14.23 -31.21
C VAL A 631 9.74 14.69 -31.08
N ASN A 632 10.01 15.97 -31.19
CA ASN A 632 11.35 16.55 -31.24
C ASN A 632 11.61 17.45 -30.01
N SER A 633 11.56 16.85 -28.81
CA SER A 633 11.78 17.57 -27.55
C SER A 633 12.92 16.90 -26.77
N GLU A 634 13.75 17.70 -26.12
CA GLU A 634 14.76 17.19 -25.19
C GLU A 634 14.11 16.49 -23.99
N ASN A 635 12.94 16.97 -23.58
CA ASN A 635 12.11 16.39 -22.54
C ASN A 635 10.75 16.01 -23.14
N PRO A 636 10.63 14.84 -23.77
CA PRO A 636 9.40 14.46 -24.45
C PRO A 636 8.31 14.08 -23.46
N TYR A 637 7.09 14.48 -23.77
CA TYR A 637 5.89 14.11 -23.05
C TYR A 637 5.02 13.17 -23.89
N LEU A 638 4.44 12.16 -23.26
CA LEU A 638 3.36 11.35 -23.79
C LEU A 638 2.18 11.50 -22.83
N PHE A 639 1.07 12.03 -23.34
CA PHE A 639 -0.19 12.20 -22.62
C PHE A 639 -1.20 11.16 -23.05
N VAL A 640 -1.86 10.54 -22.08
CA VAL A 640 -3.10 9.80 -22.24
C VAL A 640 -4.15 10.51 -21.42
N GLY A 641 -5.12 11.11 -22.06
CA GLY A 641 -6.24 11.82 -21.42
C GLY A 641 -7.57 11.13 -21.69
N MET A 642 -8.40 11.03 -20.66
CA MET A 642 -9.74 10.47 -20.79
C MET A 642 -10.74 11.25 -19.94
N VAL A 643 -11.95 11.46 -20.48
CA VAL A 643 -13.08 12.05 -19.75
C VAL A 643 -14.35 11.26 -20.02
N GLU A 644 -15.06 10.92 -18.96
CA GLU A 644 -16.37 10.29 -19.02
C GLU A 644 -17.45 11.34 -19.40
N LYS A 645 -18.59 10.91 -19.95
CA LYS A 645 -19.73 11.79 -20.33
C LYS A 645 -19.32 12.93 -21.26
N ALA A 646 -18.38 12.66 -22.14
CA ALA A 646 -17.75 13.64 -23.05
C ALA A 646 -18.73 14.30 -24.05
N ASN A 647 -19.86 13.66 -24.33
CA ASN A 647 -20.91 14.19 -25.21
C ASN A 647 -21.46 15.55 -24.78
N ASN A 648 -21.38 15.88 -23.49
CA ASN A 648 -21.82 17.15 -22.93
C ASN A 648 -20.81 18.28 -23.13
N ASN A 649 -19.52 17.95 -23.41
CA ASN A 649 -18.39 18.86 -23.39
C ASN A 649 -17.62 18.94 -24.73
N GLY A 650 -18.21 18.49 -25.85
CA GLY A 650 -17.55 18.54 -27.18
C GLY A 650 -16.71 17.29 -27.49
N GLY A 651 -16.94 16.17 -26.77
CA GLY A 651 -16.29 14.89 -27.04
C GLY A 651 -14.80 14.89 -26.73
N SER A 652 -14.02 14.19 -27.54
CA SER A 652 -12.56 14.08 -27.38
C SER A 652 -11.80 15.39 -27.49
N HIS A 653 -12.36 16.42 -28.14
CA HIS A 653 -11.74 17.73 -28.32
C HIS A 653 -11.67 18.51 -27.00
N TYR A 654 -12.46 18.17 -25.98
CA TYR A 654 -12.46 18.77 -24.66
C TYR A 654 -11.09 18.71 -23.96
N LEU A 655 -10.35 17.62 -24.17
CA LEU A 655 -9.04 17.41 -23.55
C LEU A 655 -7.90 18.17 -24.23
N ILE A 656 -8.05 18.54 -25.51
CA ILE A 656 -7.00 19.18 -26.30
C ILE A 656 -6.49 20.51 -25.66
N PRO A 657 -7.35 21.47 -25.30
CA PRO A 657 -6.88 22.72 -24.68
C PRO A 657 -6.19 22.51 -23.32
N MET A 658 -6.59 21.49 -22.56
CA MET A 658 -5.99 21.17 -21.26
C MET A 658 -4.56 20.69 -21.43
N ILE A 659 -4.33 19.71 -22.31
CA ILE A 659 -3.02 19.16 -22.63
C ILE A 659 -2.13 20.24 -23.28
N LYS A 660 -2.69 21.05 -24.18
CA LYS A 660 -1.99 22.16 -24.83
C LYS A 660 -1.42 23.15 -23.79
N ARG A 661 -2.22 23.55 -22.79
CA ARG A 661 -1.74 24.39 -21.69
C ARG A 661 -0.64 23.74 -20.86
N ALA A 662 -0.72 22.42 -20.65
CA ALA A 662 0.31 21.69 -19.90
C ALA A 662 1.66 21.61 -20.64
N ILE A 663 1.63 21.47 -21.97
CA ILE A 663 2.87 21.43 -22.79
C ILE A 663 3.48 22.84 -22.98
N SER A 664 2.65 23.87 -23.00
CA SER A 664 3.09 25.25 -23.29
C SER A 664 3.68 25.98 -22.07
N LYS A 665 3.63 25.38 -20.89
CA LYS A 665 4.25 25.89 -19.65
C LYS A 665 5.68 25.36 -19.50
#